data_cfe31a40dda969edd39f2c1842aebd98
#
_entry.id   cfe31a40dda969edd39f2c1842aebd98
#
_cell.length_a   1.000
_cell.length_b   1.000
_cell.length_c   1.000
_cell.angle_alpha   90.00
_cell.angle_beta   90.00
_cell.angle_gamma   90.00
#
_symmetry.space_group_name_H-M   'P 1'
#
loop_
_entity.id
_entity.type
_entity.pdbx_description
1 polymer ?
#
loop_
_entity_poly.entity_id
_entity_poly.type
_entity_poly.pdbx_seq_one_letter_code
_entity_poly.pdbx_strand_id
1 'polypeptide(L)'
;MNNFYRITLLTLFTVSWGYAYSQENDKATLRLDSVIIRESRAKYLPNIQGTFIFAGKKTFVTYPDAAKANLSNNTARMVLAKIPGINVWEMDGAGLQLNIGSRGTDPHRSIEMNMRQNGYNTNSDAFGYPENHYNVPFQALSEIQYVRGSAALQFGPQFGGMVNYKIKEGDSTRAFGVESEQTAGSNGFFNSYNALGGKVGKISYYAFYSTRRGDGWRPNAAFDYHSYYVHIKYQFNSKGSIGVQFSRSDYVQQIAGGLTDAQFEADSRQSFRARNFFNPLINIPALLFNYAFSSDTKLEITSHLLIGQRNSVQYINTSNIKDTVNNSLNTFNPRQVDRDYYNGFTTEARLLHSYQLGPQRSTFSTGIRYFEETTKRKQKGVGTIDSDFDLSLVKPYAIDLRLHSLNFAAFAENIFQLSPEFTITPGFRYEVINSRTSGSISNLAVPVGYKGNRNFPLFGTGLQYQFKNSSQLYANASQAYRPYLYAAVTPADNLTVIDPAIKDSRGYSLDLGYRGHLSYIFNYDISGFYVRYNNRAGTVNQVDAQNVSHLYLTNVGNGAAKGIEAYTEVSLLRSFDSHAGSDIRLFNSLAYTYGRYSSGSINASGKNISLAGNHLENVPDWINRSGLTFLSGPVSSTLQFSYTSKSFSDANNTVYNATGATGKVPGYHILDWAFSYSFLRNYHINANINNIANAKYFTRRINMYPGPGILPGDGRSFSLGFGIKI
;
A
#
# COMPACT_ATOMS: atom_id res chain seq x y z
N MET A 1 -0.78 38.48 10.45
CA MET A 1 -1.30 37.43 9.54
C MET A 1 -1.42 38.01 8.13
N ASN A 2 -0.35 38.29 7.45
CA ASN A 2 -0.33 38.71 6.05
C ASN A 2 1.13 38.83 5.63
N ASN A 3 1.79 37.75 5.25
CA ASN A 3 3.11 37.80 4.57
C ASN A 3 3.59 36.44 4.03
N PHE A 4 2.70 35.42 3.93
CA PHE A 4 3.11 34.08 3.42
C PHE A 4 2.68 33.78 1.96
N TYR A 5 2.01 34.71 1.28
CA TYR A 5 1.46 34.49 -0.07
C TYR A 5 2.30 35.06 -1.22
N ARG A 6 3.50 35.59 -0.96
CA ARG A 6 4.30 36.24 -2.02
C ARG A 6 5.53 35.50 -2.55
N ILE A 7 5.84 34.31 -2.06
CA ILE A 7 7.07 33.56 -2.50
C ILE A 7 6.78 32.39 -3.47
N THR A 8 5.52 32.02 -3.68
CA THR A 8 5.19 30.84 -4.52
C THR A 8 4.87 31.17 -5.98
N LEU A 9 5.02 32.41 -6.43
CA LEU A 9 4.58 32.82 -7.79
C LEU A 9 5.68 33.40 -8.68
N LEU A 10 6.96 33.24 -8.37
CA LEU A 10 8.04 33.89 -9.12
C LEU A 10 9.07 32.93 -9.75
N THR A 11 8.69 31.71 -10.09
CA THR A 11 9.57 30.78 -10.86
C THR A 11 8.86 30.13 -12.05
N LEU A 12 8.03 30.88 -12.74
CA LEU A 12 7.50 30.48 -14.04
C LEU A 12 7.80 31.59 -15.05
N PHE A 13 8.49 31.22 -16.11
CA PHE A 13 8.84 31.99 -17.33
C PHE A 13 10.13 32.80 -17.27
N THR A 14 11.22 32.15 -17.74
CA THR A 14 12.05 32.64 -18.86
C THR A 14 12.99 31.49 -19.28
N VAL A 15 12.64 30.71 -20.28
CA VAL A 15 13.60 29.91 -21.04
C VAL A 15 13.43 30.25 -22.52
N SER A 16 14.33 31.04 -23.03
CA SER A 16 14.48 31.38 -24.45
C SER A 16 15.19 30.22 -25.19
N TRP A 17 14.76 30.00 -26.41
CA TRP A 17 15.13 28.94 -27.31
C TRP A 17 16.59 28.98 -27.74
N GLY A 18 17.26 27.84 -27.70
CA GLY A 18 18.48 27.55 -28.37
C GLY A 18 18.46 26.17 -29.01
N TYR A 19 18.41 26.09 -30.34
CA TYR A 19 18.54 24.83 -31.09
C TYR A 19 20.03 24.44 -31.17
N ALA A 20 20.33 23.18 -30.85
CA ALA A 20 21.56 22.54 -31.31
C ALA A 20 21.29 21.07 -31.67
N TYR A 21 21.45 20.75 -32.94
CA TYR A 21 21.56 19.39 -33.46
C TYR A 21 22.94 18.84 -33.12
N SER A 22 23.03 17.64 -32.56
CA SER A 22 24.21 16.79 -32.70
C SER A 22 23.78 15.32 -32.68
N GLN A 23 23.99 14.67 -33.84
CA GLN A 23 24.10 13.22 -33.91
C GLN A 23 25.55 12.88 -33.60
N GLU A 24 25.78 12.03 -32.63
CA GLU A 24 27.05 11.34 -32.48
C GLU A 24 26.87 9.92 -32.00
N ASN A 25 27.34 8.99 -32.84
CA ASN A 25 27.50 7.58 -32.49
C ASN A 25 28.69 7.47 -31.54
N ASP A 26 28.42 7.10 -30.30
CA ASP A 26 29.50 6.74 -29.38
C ASP A 26 29.31 5.35 -28.81
N LYS A 27 30.10 4.41 -29.31
CA LYS A 27 30.39 3.13 -28.67
C LYS A 27 31.40 3.36 -27.52
N ALA A 28 30.96 4.00 -26.48
CA ALA A 28 31.72 4.01 -25.22
C ALA A 28 30.98 3.08 -24.24
N THR A 29 31.56 1.90 -24.02
CA THR A 29 31.19 1.05 -22.89
C THR A 29 31.62 1.71 -21.56
N LEU A 30 30.93 2.77 -21.19
CA LEU A 30 30.98 3.32 -19.86
C LEU A 30 30.24 2.31 -18.94
N ARG A 31 30.99 1.59 -18.10
CA ARG A 31 30.46 0.93 -16.92
C ARG A 31 29.97 2.00 -15.93
N LEU A 32 28.85 2.61 -16.25
CA LEU A 32 28.09 3.39 -15.29
C LEU A 32 27.56 2.44 -14.24
N ASP A 33 27.73 2.80 -12.99
CA ASP A 33 27.21 2.07 -11.85
C ASP A 33 25.71 1.76 -12.08
N SER A 34 25.29 0.54 -11.90
CA SER A 34 23.93 0.05 -12.19
C SER A 34 22.83 0.90 -11.54
N VAL A 35 23.16 1.62 -10.47
CA VAL A 35 22.29 2.55 -9.76
C VAL A 35 22.00 3.79 -10.58
N ILE A 36 23.02 4.38 -11.24
CA ILE A 36 22.84 5.60 -12.07
C ILE A 36 21.95 5.32 -13.27
N ILE A 37 22.09 4.15 -13.90
CA ILE A 37 21.25 3.75 -15.02
C ILE A 37 19.79 3.57 -14.59
N ARG A 38 19.52 3.03 -13.39
CA ARG A 38 18.15 2.86 -12.86
C ARG A 38 17.50 4.20 -12.52
N GLU A 39 18.25 5.15 -12.01
CA GLU A 39 17.73 6.49 -11.66
C GLU A 39 17.35 7.33 -12.90
N SER A 40 18.01 7.13 -14.03
CA SER A 40 17.71 7.85 -15.27
C SER A 40 16.53 7.26 -16.06
N ARG A 41 16.00 6.08 -15.66
CA ARG A 41 14.87 5.44 -16.34
C ARG A 41 13.57 6.22 -16.12
N ALA A 42 12.69 6.12 -17.10
CA ALA A 42 11.31 6.60 -16.98
C ALA A 42 10.66 6.06 -15.70
N LYS A 43 9.95 6.93 -14.98
CA LYS A 43 9.29 6.59 -13.71
C LYS A 43 7.92 5.92 -13.93
N TYR A 44 7.65 5.39 -15.11
CA TYR A 44 6.43 4.68 -15.47
C TYR A 44 6.74 3.35 -16.17
N LEU A 45 5.78 2.43 -16.12
CA LEU A 45 5.91 1.11 -16.71
C LEU A 45 5.88 1.17 -18.25
N PRO A 46 6.59 0.29 -18.95
CA PRO A 46 6.47 0.14 -20.40
C PRO A 46 5.05 -0.35 -20.74
N ASN A 47 4.64 -0.16 -22.01
CA ASN A 47 3.31 -0.59 -22.46
C ASN A 47 3.02 -2.07 -22.22
N ILE A 48 4.06 -2.91 -22.23
CA ILE A 48 3.97 -4.35 -21.98
C ILE A 48 5.14 -4.77 -21.08
N GLN A 49 4.84 -5.55 -20.03
CA GLN A 49 5.85 -6.20 -19.19
C GLN A 49 5.40 -7.61 -18.85
N GLY A 50 6.16 -8.65 -19.29
CA GLY A 50 5.72 -10.03 -19.20
C GLY A 50 4.46 -10.25 -20.03
N THR A 51 3.38 -10.68 -19.40
CA THR A 51 2.04 -10.81 -19.98
C THR A 51 1.09 -9.65 -19.63
N PHE A 52 1.59 -8.63 -18.95
CA PHE A 52 0.80 -7.49 -18.49
C PHE A 52 0.82 -6.33 -19.49
N ILE A 53 -0.34 -5.69 -19.67
CA ILE A 53 -0.54 -4.51 -20.52
C ILE A 53 -0.71 -3.26 -19.65
N PHE A 54 0.08 -2.21 -19.92
CA PHE A 54 0.03 -0.94 -19.21
C PHE A 54 -0.20 0.28 -20.13
N ALA A 55 -0.35 0.06 -21.44
CA ALA A 55 -0.61 1.13 -22.41
C ALA A 55 -1.89 1.92 -22.03
N GLY A 56 -1.80 3.24 -22.04
CA GLY A 56 -2.87 4.16 -21.68
C GLY A 56 -3.20 4.22 -20.18
N LYS A 57 -2.48 3.51 -19.32
CA LYS A 57 -2.72 3.49 -17.86
C LYS A 57 -1.80 4.47 -17.11
N LYS A 58 -2.31 5.03 -16.02
CA LYS A 58 -1.50 5.76 -15.05
C LYS A 58 -0.66 4.76 -14.27
N THR A 59 0.65 4.77 -14.49
CA THR A 59 1.60 3.87 -13.80
C THR A 59 2.72 4.68 -13.19
N PHE A 60 3.32 4.17 -12.11
CA PHE A 60 4.52 4.72 -11.52
C PHE A 60 5.44 3.59 -11.06
N VAL A 61 6.76 3.79 -11.16
CA VAL A 61 7.77 2.86 -10.68
C VAL A 61 8.75 3.61 -9.78
N THR A 62 9.01 3.07 -8.61
CA THR A 62 10.11 3.53 -7.75
C THR A 62 11.07 2.39 -7.47
N TYR A 63 12.36 2.71 -7.39
CA TYR A 63 13.44 1.77 -7.11
C TYR A 63 13.97 2.10 -5.71
N PRO A 64 13.75 1.24 -4.69
CA PRO A 64 14.16 1.55 -3.31
C PRO A 64 15.64 1.88 -3.18
N ASP A 65 16.52 1.12 -3.82
CA ASP A 65 17.97 1.40 -3.81
C ASP A 65 18.32 2.79 -4.36
N ALA A 66 17.53 3.29 -5.34
CA ALA A 66 17.70 4.59 -5.96
C ALA A 66 16.90 5.71 -5.22
N ALA A 67 15.96 5.36 -4.37
CA ALA A 67 15.19 6.35 -3.61
C ALA A 67 16.04 7.10 -2.59
N LYS A 68 17.21 6.54 -2.24
CA LYS A 68 18.12 7.11 -1.22
C LYS A 68 17.36 7.44 0.07
N ALA A 69 16.51 6.52 0.48
CA ALA A 69 15.64 6.61 1.64
C ALA A 69 16.12 5.66 2.74
N ASN A 70 15.58 5.82 3.94
CA ASN A 70 15.82 4.87 5.02
C ASN A 70 15.05 3.56 4.76
N LEU A 71 15.75 2.55 4.22
CA LEU A 71 15.17 1.24 3.91
C LEU A 71 15.11 0.34 5.14
N SER A 72 16.04 0.45 6.09
CA SER A 72 16.14 -0.43 7.25
C SER A 72 14.95 -0.28 8.22
N ASN A 73 14.43 0.93 8.37
CA ASN A 73 13.21 1.19 9.15
C ASN A 73 11.91 0.90 8.38
N ASN A 74 11.99 0.51 7.11
CA ASN A 74 10.81 0.30 6.25
C ASN A 74 9.87 1.52 6.17
N THR A 75 10.42 2.72 6.15
CA THR A 75 9.66 3.97 6.22
C THR A 75 8.95 4.25 4.90
N ALA A 76 7.70 3.82 4.80
CA ALA A 76 6.89 3.93 3.58
C ALA A 76 6.75 5.36 3.06
N ARG A 77 6.64 6.35 3.95
CA ARG A 77 6.57 7.79 3.61
C ARG A 77 7.75 8.25 2.78
N MET A 78 8.96 7.74 3.07
CA MET A 78 10.17 8.10 2.34
C MET A 78 10.27 7.32 1.01
N VAL A 79 10.05 6.01 1.05
CA VAL A 79 10.23 5.13 -0.12
C VAL A 79 9.18 5.39 -1.20
N LEU A 80 7.94 5.70 -0.80
CA LEU A 80 6.83 6.01 -1.71
C LEU A 80 6.70 7.52 -2.00
N ALA A 81 7.65 8.34 -1.57
CA ALA A 81 7.59 9.81 -1.67
C ALA A 81 7.36 10.31 -3.10
N LYS A 82 7.98 9.65 -4.08
CA LYS A 82 7.91 10.06 -5.50
C LYS A 82 6.59 9.69 -6.19
N ILE A 83 5.69 8.94 -5.52
CA ILE A 83 4.38 8.55 -6.08
C ILE A 83 3.33 9.58 -5.64
N PRO A 84 2.79 10.43 -6.54
CA PRO A 84 1.82 11.44 -6.16
C PRO A 84 0.53 10.85 -5.58
N GLY A 85 -0.03 11.51 -4.57
CA GLY A 85 -1.35 11.18 -4.02
C GLY A 85 -1.44 9.87 -3.23
N ILE A 86 -0.32 9.23 -2.89
CA ILE A 86 -0.32 8.14 -1.90
C ILE A 86 -0.44 8.75 -0.51
N ASN A 87 -1.54 8.42 0.18
CA ASN A 87 -1.74 8.70 1.59
C ASN A 87 -1.17 7.53 2.40
N VAL A 88 -0.21 7.81 3.28
CA VAL A 88 0.45 6.82 4.13
C VAL A 88 0.08 7.09 5.58
N TRP A 89 -0.44 6.09 6.27
CA TRP A 89 -0.57 6.11 7.72
C TRP A 89 0.61 5.43 8.38
N GLU A 90 1.19 6.09 9.34
CA GLU A 90 2.26 5.53 10.15
C GLU A 90 1.69 5.02 11.48
N MET A 91 1.95 3.77 11.77
CA MET A 91 1.50 3.06 12.98
C MET A 91 2.60 2.94 14.02
N ASP A 92 3.82 2.90 13.52
CA ASP A 92 5.05 2.66 14.27
C ASP A 92 6.25 3.15 13.45
N GLY A 93 7.37 3.38 14.10
CA GLY A 93 8.62 3.83 13.46
C GLY A 93 9.42 2.72 12.76
N ALA A 94 8.98 1.47 12.87
CA ALA A 94 9.68 0.32 12.30
C ALA A 94 9.03 -0.23 11.03
N GLY A 95 7.92 0.38 10.57
CA GLY A 95 7.23 0.01 9.35
C GLY A 95 6.77 -1.45 9.34
N LEU A 96 6.20 -1.93 10.45
CA LEU A 96 5.71 -3.30 10.59
C LEU A 96 4.47 -3.55 9.74
N GLN A 97 3.64 -2.52 9.57
CA GLN A 97 2.43 -2.57 8.76
C GLN A 97 2.44 -1.46 7.71
N LEU A 98 2.08 -1.82 6.48
CA LEU A 98 1.86 -0.84 5.43
C LEU A 98 0.39 -0.44 5.38
N ASN A 99 0.12 0.85 5.55
CA ASN A 99 -1.22 1.43 5.48
C ASN A 99 -1.20 2.52 4.42
N ILE A 100 -1.66 2.21 3.22
CA ILE A 100 -1.70 3.14 2.09
C ILE A 100 -3.08 3.21 1.46
N GLY A 101 -3.44 4.41 1.07
CA GLY A 101 -4.63 4.72 0.29
C GLY A 101 -4.32 5.77 -0.77
N SER A 102 -5.28 6.05 -1.63
CA SER A 102 -5.14 7.07 -2.66
C SER A 102 -6.50 7.55 -3.15
N ARG A 103 -6.60 8.80 -3.61
CA ARG A 103 -7.77 9.30 -4.34
C ARG A 103 -9.10 9.08 -3.63
N GLY A 104 -9.15 9.26 -2.31
CA GLY A 104 -10.39 9.11 -1.53
C GLY A 104 -10.63 7.71 -0.97
N THR A 105 -9.65 6.80 -1.06
CA THR A 105 -9.70 5.47 -0.43
C THR A 105 -9.10 5.49 0.97
N ASP A 106 -9.56 4.55 1.82
CA ASP A 106 -9.10 4.40 3.19
C ASP A 106 -7.73 3.72 3.24
N PRO A 107 -6.71 4.31 3.88
CA PRO A 107 -5.40 3.69 4.03
C PRO A 107 -5.34 2.48 4.96
N HIS A 108 -6.35 2.26 5.81
CA HIS A 108 -6.35 1.21 6.84
C HIS A 108 -5.96 -0.15 6.26
N ARG A 109 -4.80 -0.70 6.68
CA ARG A 109 -4.24 -1.99 6.22
C ARG A 109 -4.33 -2.20 4.70
N SER A 110 -4.30 -1.10 3.94
CA SER A 110 -4.38 -1.09 2.47
C SER A 110 -5.60 -1.85 1.90
N ILE A 111 -6.74 -1.86 2.63
CA ILE A 111 -7.93 -2.66 2.30
C ILE A 111 -8.57 -2.31 0.96
N GLU A 112 -8.29 -1.12 0.43
CA GLU A 112 -8.81 -0.66 -0.86
C GLU A 112 -7.75 -0.71 -1.98
N MET A 113 -6.61 -1.34 -1.69
CA MET A 113 -5.51 -1.55 -2.64
C MET A 113 -5.38 -3.03 -2.99
N ASN A 114 -5.03 -3.35 -4.22
CA ASN A 114 -4.60 -4.68 -4.62
C ASN A 114 -3.10 -4.79 -4.35
N MET A 115 -2.72 -5.41 -3.23
CA MET A 115 -1.32 -5.59 -2.85
C MET A 115 -0.77 -6.87 -3.46
N ARG A 116 0.33 -6.78 -4.18
CA ARG A 116 0.97 -7.91 -4.87
C ARG A 116 2.46 -8.00 -4.58
N GLN A 117 2.99 -9.20 -4.67
CA GLN A 117 4.41 -9.49 -4.70
C GLN A 117 4.70 -10.35 -5.92
N ASN A 118 5.67 -9.97 -6.75
CA ASN A 118 6.04 -10.69 -7.98
C ASN A 118 4.84 -11.06 -8.87
N GLY A 119 3.77 -10.25 -8.82
CA GLY A 119 2.55 -10.43 -9.61
C GLY A 119 1.41 -11.16 -8.90
N TYR A 120 1.60 -11.85 -7.77
CA TYR A 120 0.53 -12.52 -7.02
C TYR A 120 0.05 -11.69 -5.81
N ASN A 121 -1.22 -11.87 -5.44
CA ASN A 121 -1.89 -11.10 -4.38
C ASN A 121 -1.39 -11.51 -2.98
N THR A 122 -1.23 -10.53 -2.08
CA THR A 122 -0.79 -10.72 -0.69
C THR A 122 -1.81 -10.25 0.36
N ASN A 123 -2.97 -9.69 -0.06
CA ASN A 123 -4.06 -9.42 0.86
C ASN A 123 -4.64 -10.76 1.36
N SER A 124 -5.09 -10.79 2.60
CA SER A 124 -6.02 -11.81 3.09
C SER A 124 -7.30 -11.79 2.23
N ASP A 125 -8.33 -12.49 2.51
CA ASP A 125 -9.51 -12.57 1.64
C ASP A 125 -9.83 -11.28 0.87
N ALA A 126 -9.47 -11.24 -0.42
CA ALA A 126 -9.58 -10.07 -1.27
C ALA A 126 -11.04 -9.59 -1.49
N PHE A 127 -12.03 -10.41 -1.15
CA PHE A 127 -13.44 -10.17 -1.41
C PHE A 127 -14.27 -9.87 -0.16
N GLY A 128 -13.81 -10.25 1.01
CA GLY A 128 -14.58 -10.04 2.25
C GLY A 128 -13.77 -9.50 3.42
N TYR A 129 -12.46 -9.74 3.45
CA TYR A 129 -11.54 -9.27 4.48
C TYR A 129 -10.17 -8.92 3.90
N PRO A 130 -10.07 -7.91 3.01
CA PRO A 130 -8.89 -7.62 2.20
C PRO A 130 -7.76 -6.91 2.97
N GLU A 131 -7.57 -7.19 4.26
CA GLU A 131 -6.47 -6.61 5.04
C GLU A 131 -5.12 -7.19 4.60
N ASN A 132 -4.11 -6.33 4.46
CA ASN A 132 -2.75 -6.77 4.19
C ASN A 132 -1.95 -6.86 5.49
N HIS A 133 -1.70 -8.07 5.95
CA HIS A 133 -0.87 -8.36 7.13
C HIS A 133 0.55 -8.76 6.76
N TYR A 134 0.81 -9.04 5.49
CA TYR A 134 2.13 -9.34 4.98
C TYR A 134 2.87 -8.07 4.62
N ASN A 135 4.10 -7.91 5.11
CA ASN A 135 4.97 -6.81 4.73
C ASN A 135 6.38 -7.33 4.43
N VAL A 136 6.97 -6.85 3.35
CA VAL A 136 8.31 -7.23 2.91
C VAL A 136 9.31 -6.13 3.26
N PRO A 137 10.56 -6.47 3.66
CA PRO A 137 11.62 -5.47 3.84
C PRO A 137 11.89 -4.73 2.53
N PHE A 138 11.91 -3.39 2.57
CA PHE A 138 12.20 -2.59 1.37
C PHE A 138 13.62 -2.83 0.85
N GLN A 139 14.55 -3.27 1.70
CA GLN A 139 15.88 -3.71 1.32
C GLN A 139 15.87 -4.88 0.33
N ALA A 140 14.83 -5.74 0.38
CA ALA A 140 14.67 -6.89 -0.51
C ALA A 140 14.09 -6.54 -1.89
N LEU A 141 13.63 -5.30 -2.11
CA LEU A 141 12.91 -4.92 -3.33
C LEU A 141 13.85 -4.38 -4.40
N SER A 142 13.65 -4.84 -5.63
CA SER A 142 14.28 -4.25 -6.82
C SER A 142 13.48 -3.05 -7.33
N GLU A 143 12.15 -3.13 -7.27
CA GLU A 143 11.24 -2.05 -7.67
C GLU A 143 9.87 -2.18 -7.00
N ILE A 144 9.17 -1.06 -6.86
CA ILE A 144 7.77 -0.98 -6.46
C ILE A 144 6.99 -0.39 -7.64
N GLN A 145 6.04 -1.15 -8.14
CA GLN A 145 5.18 -0.75 -9.25
C GLN A 145 3.83 -0.30 -8.71
N TYR A 146 3.33 0.81 -9.19
CA TYR A 146 2.04 1.34 -8.84
C TYR A 146 1.21 1.58 -10.10
N VAL A 147 -0.02 1.03 -10.15
CA VAL A 147 -0.89 1.10 -11.32
C VAL A 147 -2.28 1.54 -10.92
N ARG A 148 -2.83 2.53 -11.60
CA ARG A 148 -4.17 3.10 -11.39
C ARG A 148 -5.06 2.94 -12.61
N GLY A 149 -6.31 3.37 -12.49
CA GLY A 149 -7.27 3.35 -13.59
C GLY A 149 -7.66 1.95 -14.00
N SER A 150 -7.60 1.64 -15.30
CA SER A 150 -7.99 0.35 -15.88
C SER A 150 -7.16 -0.86 -15.41
N ALA A 151 -6.27 -0.69 -14.44
CA ALA A 151 -5.56 -1.77 -13.77
C ALA A 151 -6.52 -2.83 -13.18
N ALA A 152 -7.69 -2.42 -12.72
CA ALA A 152 -8.69 -3.32 -12.17
C ALA A 152 -9.04 -4.49 -13.10
N LEU A 153 -9.03 -4.29 -14.42
CA LEU A 153 -9.39 -5.33 -15.37
C LEU A 153 -8.44 -6.52 -15.33
N GLN A 154 -7.13 -6.29 -15.23
CA GLN A 154 -6.16 -7.38 -15.16
C GLN A 154 -5.98 -7.96 -13.74
N PHE A 155 -6.09 -7.11 -12.71
CA PHE A 155 -5.67 -7.45 -11.35
C PHE A 155 -6.83 -7.74 -10.41
N GLY A 156 -8.05 -7.47 -10.81
CA GLY A 156 -9.26 -7.59 -10.02
C GLY A 156 -9.78 -6.24 -9.51
N PRO A 157 -11.02 -6.24 -9.04
CA PRO A 157 -11.76 -5.03 -8.72
C PRO A 157 -11.17 -4.33 -7.48
N GLN A 158 -10.76 -3.07 -7.63
CA GLN A 158 -10.30 -2.19 -6.54
C GLN A 158 -10.49 -0.72 -6.96
N PHE A 159 -10.69 0.17 -5.98
CA PHE A 159 -10.74 1.62 -6.20
C PHE A 159 -9.37 2.28 -6.10
N GLY A 160 -8.51 1.81 -5.21
CA GLY A 160 -7.20 2.41 -4.91
C GLY A 160 -6.10 2.10 -5.93
N GLY A 161 -6.30 1.11 -6.79
CA GLY A 161 -5.28 0.63 -7.73
C GLY A 161 -4.47 -0.55 -7.20
N MET A 162 -3.35 -0.85 -7.85
CA MET A 162 -2.49 -1.98 -7.56
C MET A 162 -1.08 -1.52 -7.19
N VAL A 163 -0.52 -2.12 -6.14
CA VAL A 163 0.91 -2.04 -5.79
C VAL A 163 1.52 -3.41 -5.94
N ASN A 164 2.60 -3.53 -6.69
CA ASN A 164 3.32 -4.77 -6.86
C ASN A 164 4.78 -4.61 -6.42
N TYR A 165 5.17 -5.37 -5.42
CA TYR A 165 6.54 -5.48 -4.94
C TYR A 165 7.30 -6.50 -5.77
N LYS A 166 8.35 -6.06 -6.45
CA LYS A 166 9.28 -6.95 -7.15
C LYS A 166 10.46 -7.21 -6.24
N ILE A 167 10.58 -8.46 -5.78
CA ILE A 167 11.74 -8.89 -4.99
C ILE A 167 12.98 -8.93 -5.88
N LYS A 168 14.15 -8.64 -5.30
CA LYS A 168 15.44 -8.82 -5.96
C LYS A 168 15.60 -10.27 -6.46
N GLU A 169 16.33 -10.46 -7.54
CA GLU A 169 16.78 -11.76 -8.02
C GLU A 169 18.30 -11.87 -7.81
N GLY A 170 18.81 -13.10 -7.78
CA GLY A 170 20.25 -13.33 -7.74
C GLY A 170 20.95 -12.77 -8.98
N ASP A 171 22.18 -12.31 -8.82
CA ASP A 171 22.99 -11.85 -9.96
C ASP A 171 23.24 -13.00 -10.94
N SER A 172 22.69 -12.90 -12.14
CA SER A 172 22.80 -13.95 -13.16
C SER A 172 24.20 -14.11 -13.74
N THR A 173 25.12 -13.19 -13.44
CA THR A 173 26.53 -13.21 -13.90
C THR A 173 27.47 -13.92 -12.92
N ARG A 174 26.97 -14.26 -11.72
CA ARG A 174 27.74 -14.89 -10.63
C ARG A 174 27.07 -16.17 -10.16
N ALA A 175 27.90 -17.14 -9.80
CA ALA A 175 27.40 -18.37 -9.18
C ALA A 175 26.89 -18.12 -7.75
N PHE A 176 27.50 -17.18 -7.03
CA PHE A 176 27.19 -16.84 -5.66
C PHE A 176 27.44 -15.35 -5.39
N GLY A 177 26.55 -14.71 -4.67
CA GLY A 177 26.68 -13.34 -4.17
C GLY A 177 26.00 -13.21 -2.81
N VAL A 178 26.48 -12.30 -1.98
CA VAL A 178 25.96 -12.01 -0.63
C VAL A 178 25.70 -10.52 -0.49
N GLU A 179 24.59 -10.18 0.14
CA GLU A 179 24.26 -8.83 0.60
C GLU A 179 23.93 -8.91 2.09
N SER A 180 24.60 -8.13 2.93
CA SER A 180 24.33 -8.04 4.36
C SER A 180 24.33 -6.59 4.79
N GLU A 181 23.31 -6.18 5.55
CA GLU A 181 23.21 -4.84 6.13
C GLU A 181 22.78 -4.94 7.59
N GLN A 182 23.56 -4.32 8.47
CA GLN A 182 23.31 -4.27 9.91
C GLN A 182 23.10 -2.82 10.29
N THR A 183 21.96 -2.52 10.91
CA THR A 183 21.58 -1.14 11.29
C THR A 183 21.19 -1.10 12.75
N ALA A 184 21.74 -0.15 13.49
CA ALA A 184 21.34 0.17 14.85
C ALA A 184 20.80 1.61 14.91
N GLY A 185 19.94 1.90 15.88
CA GLY A 185 19.33 3.22 15.99
C GLY A 185 18.71 3.53 17.34
N SER A 186 18.00 4.65 17.38
CA SER A 186 17.28 5.13 18.57
C SER A 186 16.25 4.13 19.05
N ASN A 187 15.93 4.16 20.34
CA ASN A 187 14.90 3.32 20.97
C ASN A 187 15.18 1.81 20.85
N GLY A 188 16.44 1.40 21.02
CA GLY A 188 16.84 -0.01 20.92
C GLY A 188 16.68 -0.62 19.53
N PHE A 189 16.49 0.20 18.48
CA PHE A 189 16.29 -0.28 17.12
C PHE A 189 17.50 -1.04 16.61
N PHE A 190 17.28 -2.25 16.13
CA PHE A 190 18.26 -3.07 15.42
C PHE A 190 17.58 -3.75 14.23
N ASN A 191 18.21 -3.64 13.06
CA ASN A 191 17.81 -4.34 11.83
C ASN A 191 19.00 -5.13 11.32
N SER A 192 18.78 -6.39 10.97
CA SER A 192 19.74 -7.25 10.29
C SER A 192 19.08 -7.81 9.03
N TYR A 193 19.57 -7.41 7.88
CA TYR A 193 19.16 -7.91 6.58
C TYR A 193 20.30 -8.68 5.95
N ASN A 194 20.06 -9.95 5.58
CA ASN A 194 21.06 -10.82 4.98
C ASN A 194 20.44 -11.54 3.80
N ALA A 195 21.06 -11.46 2.64
CA ALA A 195 20.59 -12.09 1.41
C ALA A 195 21.73 -12.80 0.69
N LEU A 196 21.39 -13.85 -0.03
CA LEU A 196 22.28 -14.56 -0.93
C LEU A 196 21.56 -14.86 -2.24
N GLY A 197 22.31 -14.93 -3.33
CA GLY A 197 21.73 -15.22 -4.63
C GLY A 197 22.78 -15.42 -5.71
N GLY A 198 22.35 -15.99 -6.83
CA GLY A 198 23.23 -16.24 -7.96
C GLY A 198 22.58 -17.12 -9.01
N LYS A 199 23.42 -17.61 -9.93
CA LYS A 199 23.01 -18.52 -11.00
C LYS A 199 24.07 -19.62 -11.22
N VAL A 200 23.65 -20.87 -11.13
CA VAL A 200 24.48 -22.04 -11.41
C VAL A 200 23.81 -22.83 -12.53
N GLY A 201 24.42 -22.81 -13.71
CA GLY A 201 23.86 -23.47 -14.90
C GLY A 201 22.47 -22.93 -15.24
N LYS A 202 21.46 -23.80 -15.17
CA LYS A 202 20.05 -23.47 -15.45
C LYS A 202 19.26 -23.03 -14.22
N ILE A 203 19.86 -23.00 -13.03
CA ILE A 203 19.19 -22.66 -11.78
C ILE A 203 19.64 -21.25 -11.37
N SER A 204 18.68 -20.34 -11.20
CA SER A 204 18.86 -19.06 -10.53
C SER A 204 18.19 -19.12 -9.16
N TYR A 205 18.80 -18.50 -8.15
CA TYR A 205 18.27 -18.52 -6.81
C TYR A 205 18.49 -17.19 -6.11
N TYR A 206 17.59 -16.87 -5.18
CA TYR A 206 17.72 -15.74 -4.28
C TYR A 206 17.00 -16.06 -2.97
N ALA A 207 17.64 -15.76 -1.86
CA ALA A 207 17.04 -15.92 -0.55
C ALA A 207 17.45 -14.76 0.36
N PHE A 208 16.57 -14.38 1.30
CA PHE A 208 16.93 -13.47 2.37
C PHE A 208 16.31 -13.88 3.71
N TYR A 209 16.97 -13.46 4.75
CA TYR A 209 16.44 -13.36 6.11
C TYR A 209 16.63 -11.94 6.62
N SER A 210 15.55 -11.38 7.18
CA SER A 210 15.56 -10.07 7.81
C SER A 210 14.92 -10.14 9.18
N THR A 211 15.59 -9.55 10.19
CA THR A 211 15.01 -9.33 11.52
C THR A 211 15.11 -7.87 11.90
N ARG A 212 14.08 -7.37 12.55
CA ARG A 212 14.03 -6.02 13.13
C ARG A 212 13.45 -6.10 14.53
N ARG A 213 14.10 -5.45 15.48
CA ARG A 213 13.62 -5.36 16.86
C ARG A 213 13.87 -3.95 17.42
N GLY A 214 13.13 -3.59 18.44
CA GLY A 214 13.29 -2.32 19.14
C GLY A 214 12.29 -2.15 20.27
N ASP A 215 12.56 -1.17 21.13
CA ASP A 215 11.67 -0.84 22.25
C ASP A 215 10.48 0.05 21.80
N GLY A 216 10.60 0.64 20.57
CA GLY A 216 9.65 1.62 20.05
C GLY A 216 9.86 3.03 20.65
N TRP A 217 9.28 4.04 20.00
CA TRP A 217 9.41 5.44 20.44
C TRP A 217 8.59 5.74 21.71
N ARG A 218 7.46 5.06 21.89
CA ARG A 218 6.60 5.15 23.08
C ARG A 218 6.90 4.03 24.05
N PRO A 219 6.68 4.18 25.36
CA PRO A 219 6.59 3.06 26.27
C PRO A 219 5.54 2.04 25.80
N ASN A 220 5.78 0.75 26.02
CA ASN A 220 4.91 -0.35 25.61
C ASN A 220 4.66 -0.38 24.07
N ALA A 221 5.73 -0.16 23.29
CA ALA A 221 5.72 -0.22 21.83
C ALA A 221 6.82 -1.13 21.27
N ALA A 222 7.38 -2.01 22.12
CA ALA A 222 8.43 -2.93 21.72
C ALA A 222 7.95 -3.90 20.64
N PHE A 223 8.85 -4.31 19.77
CA PHE A 223 8.55 -5.23 18.68
C PHE A 223 9.71 -6.15 18.35
N ASP A 224 9.37 -7.30 17.83
CA ASP A 224 10.29 -8.28 17.23
C ASP A 224 9.68 -8.82 15.95
N TYR A 225 10.37 -8.61 14.81
CA TYR A 225 9.91 -8.91 13.46
C TYR A 225 10.91 -9.79 12.73
N HIS A 226 10.37 -10.79 12.00
CA HIS A 226 11.12 -11.70 11.16
C HIS A 226 10.50 -11.80 9.77
N SER A 227 11.33 -11.84 8.74
CA SER A 227 10.91 -12.08 7.37
C SER A 227 11.88 -12.99 6.64
N TYR A 228 11.32 -13.96 5.92
CA TYR A 228 12.06 -14.97 5.18
C TYR A 228 11.56 -15.00 3.74
N TYR A 229 12.46 -15.20 2.82
CA TYR A 229 12.13 -15.41 1.41
C TYR A 229 13.13 -16.35 0.77
N VAL A 230 12.61 -17.24 -0.08
CA VAL A 230 13.40 -18.10 -0.96
C VAL A 230 12.75 -18.13 -2.32
N HIS A 231 13.54 -18.01 -3.36
CA HIS A 231 13.15 -18.20 -4.76
C HIS A 231 14.18 -19.07 -5.47
N ILE A 232 13.75 -20.18 -6.04
CA ILE A 232 14.55 -21.05 -6.89
C ILE A 232 13.82 -21.12 -8.23
N LYS A 233 14.53 -20.77 -9.31
CA LYS A 233 14.02 -20.77 -10.68
C LYS A 233 14.87 -21.67 -11.55
N TYR A 234 14.26 -22.63 -12.18
CA TYR A 234 14.86 -23.55 -13.14
C TYR A 234 14.46 -23.18 -14.56
N GLN A 235 15.44 -22.86 -15.38
CA GLN A 235 15.31 -22.59 -16.81
C GLN A 235 15.48 -23.92 -17.55
N PHE A 236 14.39 -24.64 -17.86
CA PHE A 236 14.50 -25.96 -18.47
C PHE A 236 14.92 -25.89 -19.94
N ASN A 237 14.56 -24.81 -20.66
CA ASN A 237 15.06 -24.50 -22.01
C ASN A 237 15.07 -22.99 -22.26
N SER A 238 15.41 -22.54 -23.48
CA SER A 238 15.46 -21.11 -23.83
C SER A 238 14.09 -20.41 -23.78
N LYS A 239 12.99 -21.17 -23.80
CA LYS A 239 11.61 -20.66 -23.85
C LYS A 239 10.87 -20.76 -22.53
N GLY A 240 11.29 -21.64 -21.62
CA GLY A 240 10.49 -21.97 -20.46
C GLY A 240 11.24 -22.05 -19.14
N SER A 241 10.60 -21.58 -18.08
CA SER A 241 11.11 -21.67 -16.71
C SER A 241 9.98 -22.01 -15.72
N ILE A 242 10.37 -22.67 -14.64
CA ILE A 242 9.54 -22.91 -13.47
C ILE A 242 10.26 -22.33 -12.25
N GLY A 243 9.53 -21.62 -11.39
CA GLY A 243 10.05 -21.03 -10.15
C GLY A 243 9.22 -21.45 -8.95
N VAL A 244 9.87 -21.75 -7.85
CA VAL A 244 9.24 -21.98 -6.54
C VAL A 244 9.65 -20.83 -5.63
N GLN A 245 8.67 -20.20 -4.99
CA GLN A 245 8.88 -19.14 -4.01
C GLN A 245 8.27 -19.54 -2.67
N PHE A 246 8.91 -19.13 -1.60
CA PHE A 246 8.34 -19.15 -0.26
C PHE A 246 8.62 -17.83 0.42
N SER A 247 7.58 -17.20 0.93
CA SER A 247 7.66 -15.97 1.71
C SER A 247 7.05 -16.19 3.08
N ARG A 248 7.68 -15.69 4.13
CA ARG A 248 7.12 -15.62 5.47
C ARG A 248 7.38 -14.27 6.10
N SER A 249 6.40 -13.76 6.82
CA SER A 249 6.51 -12.59 7.67
C SER A 249 5.76 -12.86 8.96
N ASP A 250 6.43 -12.68 10.10
CA ASP A 250 5.84 -12.76 11.43
C ASP A 250 6.44 -11.70 12.35
N TYR A 251 5.64 -11.20 13.27
CA TYR A 251 6.11 -10.32 14.33
C TYR A 251 5.21 -10.35 15.55
N VAL A 252 5.79 -9.98 16.68
CA VAL A 252 5.06 -9.61 17.89
C VAL A 252 5.33 -8.13 18.14
N GLN A 253 4.28 -7.35 18.31
CA GLN A 253 4.36 -5.93 18.65
C GLN A 253 3.54 -5.66 19.90
N GLN A 254 4.13 -5.01 20.89
CA GLN A 254 3.42 -4.41 22.01
C GLN A 254 2.74 -3.13 21.53
N ILE A 255 1.52 -2.87 21.98
CA ILE A 255 0.69 -1.77 21.47
C ILE A 255 0.44 -0.76 22.60
N ALA A 256 1.06 0.39 22.49
CA ALA A 256 0.97 1.49 23.46
C ALA A 256 -0.46 2.06 23.63
N GLY A 257 -1.37 1.76 22.70
CA GLY A 257 -2.74 2.23 22.68
C GLY A 257 -2.92 3.66 22.17
N GLY A 258 -4.18 4.05 21.93
CA GLY A 258 -4.54 5.40 21.52
C GLY A 258 -4.57 6.39 22.68
N LEU A 259 -4.55 7.69 22.35
CA LEU A 259 -4.62 8.82 23.28
C LEU A 259 -5.86 9.69 23.00
N THR A 260 -6.34 10.39 24.01
CA THR A 260 -7.25 11.54 23.82
C THR A 260 -6.45 12.75 23.29
N ASP A 261 -7.15 13.78 22.80
CA ASP A 261 -6.50 15.02 22.39
C ASP A 261 -5.70 15.67 23.54
N ALA A 262 -6.27 15.74 24.76
CA ALA A 262 -5.59 16.30 25.91
C ALA A 262 -4.35 15.50 26.33
N GLN A 263 -4.42 14.15 26.26
CA GLN A 263 -3.27 13.30 26.54
C GLN A 263 -2.16 13.48 25.47
N PHE A 264 -2.54 13.56 24.20
CA PHE A 264 -1.59 13.79 23.11
C PHE A 264 -0.90 15.14 23.24
N GLU A 265 -1.65 16.21 23.61
CA GLU A 265 -1.06 17.54 23.80
C GLU A 265 -0.14 17.59 25.03
N ALA A 266 -0.50 16.95 26.11
CA ALA A 266 0.32 16.91 27.33
C ALA A 266 1.65 16.15 27.09
N ASP A 267 1.58 14.93 26.58
CA ASP A 267 2.73 14.12 26.21
C ASP A 267 2.34 13.06 25.18
N SER A 268 2.76 13.22 23.93
CA SER A 268 2.47 12.30 22.84
C SER A 268 3.17 10.94 22.99
N ARG A 269 4.15 10.79 23.88
CA ARG A 269 4.85 9.53 24.17
C ARG A 269 4.14 8.66 25.18
N GLN A 270 3.24 9.20 26.00
CA GLN A 270 2.61 8.42 27.07
C GLN A 270 1.84 7.21 26.54
N SER A 271 1.75 6.16 27.36
CA SER A 271 1.03 4.92 27.05
C SER A 271 0.01 4.61 28.13
N PHE A 272 -1.21 4.28 27.72
CA PHE A 272 -2.31 3.84 28.58
C PHE A 272 -2.58 2.33 28.46
N ARG A 273 -1.77 1.62 27.66
CA ARG A 273 -1.87 0.19 27.43
C ARG A 273 -0.50 -0.47 27.60
N ALA A 274 -0.33 -1.21 28.69
CA ALA A 274 0.92 -1.93 28.95
C ALA A 274 0.87 -3.40 28.50
N ARG A 275 -0.34 -3.95 28.33
CA ARG A 275 -0.59 -5.39 28.17
C ARG A 275 -1.25 -5.74 26.83
N ASN A 276 -1.16 -4.85 25.84
CA ASN A 276 -1.72 -5.07 24.52
C ASN A 276 -0.64 -5.55 23.54
N PHE A 277 -0.98 -6.59 22.76
CA PHE A 277 -0.08 -7.18 21.78
C PHE A 277 -0.80 -7.47 20.46
N PHE A 278 -0.03 -7.43 19.38
CA PHE A 278 -0.46 -7.83 18.06
C PHE A 278 0.57 -8.75 17.41
N ASN A 279 0.09 -9.86 16.83
CA ASN A 279 0.95 -10.87 16.24
C ASN A 279 0.33 -11.44 14.97
N PRO A 280 0.67 -10.96 13.79
CA PRO A 280 0.39 -11.64 12.53
C PRO A 280 1.52 -12.60 12.18
N LEU A 281 1.15 -13.69 11.49
CA LEU A 281 2.06 -14.65 10.88
C LEU A 281 1.48 -15.05 9.55
N ILE A 282 2.18 -14.75 8.45
CA ILE A 282 1.73 -15.02 7.08
C ILE A 282 2.80 -15.82 6.34
N ASN A 283 2.41 -16.92 5.72
CA ASN A 283 3.23 -17.74 4.83
C ASN A 283 2.62 -17.75 3.44
N ILE A 284 3.45 -17.56 2.41
CA ILE A 284 3.00 -17.53 1.00
C ILE A 284 3.95 -18.41 0.17
N PRO A 285 3.70 -19.73 0.06
CA PRO A 285 4.33 -20.54 -0.97
C PRO A 285 3.70 -20.23 -2.33
N ALA A 286 4.51 -20.13 -3.39
CA ALA A 286 4.08 -19.83 -4.73
C ALA A 286 4.85 -20.64 -5.79
N LEU A 287 4.15 -21.02 -6.86
CA LEU A 287 4.68 -21.67 -8.04
C LEU A 287 4.47 -20.74 -9.23
N LEU A 288 5.55 -20.46 -9.98
CA LEU A 288 5.55 -19.61 -11.15
C LEU A 288 6.00 -20.40 -12.36
N PHE A 289 5.20 -20.44 -13.41
CA PHE A 289 5.51 -21.05 -14.68
C PHE A 289 5.47 -20.01 -15.78
N ASN A 290 6.53 -19.92 -16.58
CA ASN A 290 6.63 -19.01 -17.71
C ASN A 290 7.05 -19.79 -18.94
N TYR A 291 6.35 -19.57 -20.06
CA TYR A 291 6.68 -20.21 -21.31
C TYR A 291 6.44 -19.26 -22.51
N ALA A 292 7.45 -19.10 -23.34
CA ALA A 292 7.37 -18.39 -24.60
C ALA A 292 7.22 -19.38 -25.76
N PHE A 293 6.01 -19.59 -26.25
CA PHE A 293 5.75 -20.42 -27.42
C PHE A 293 6.52 -19.88 -28.64
N SER A 294 6.52 -18.54 -28.77
CA SER A 294 7.25 -17.80 -29.80
C SER A 294 7.69 -16.45 -29.23
N SER A 295 8.35 -15.61 -30.05
CA SER A 295 8.62 -14.19 -29.71
C SER A 295 7.34 -13.40 -29.41
N ASP A 296 6.22 -13.83 -30.01
CA ASP A 296 4.94 -13.13 -29.97
C ASP A 296 3.95 -13.71 -28.96
N THR A 297 4.11 -14.98 -28.57
CA THR A 297 3.15 -15.67 -27.70
C THR A 297 3.81 -16.14 -26.40
N LYS A 298 3.32 -15.64 -25.27
CA LYS A 298 3.82 -15.93 -23.92
C LYS A 298 2.70 -16.36 -23.00
N LEU A 299 2.97 -17.38 -22.19
CA LEU A 299 2.09 -17.87 -21.12
C LEU A 299 2.78 -17.69 -19.77
N GLU A 300 2.06 -17.15 -18.81
CA GLU A 300 2.46 -17.10 -17.40
C GLU A 300 1.36 -17.75 -16.56
N ILE A 301 1.74 -18.67 -15.65
CA ILE A 301 0.84 -19.26 -14.67
C ILE A 301 1.47 -19.05 -13.30
N THR A 302 0.69 -18.50 -12.40
CA THR A 302 1.10 -18.29 -11.01
C THR A 302 0.07 -18.90 -10.09
N SER A 303 0.50 -19.82 -9.23
CA SER A 303 -0.32 -20.44 -8.19
C SER A 303 0.30 -20.16 -6.84
N HIS A 304 -0.48 -19.72 -5.86
CA HIS A 304 0.03 -19.48 -4.52
C HIS A 304 -1.02 -19.81 -3.45
N LEU A 305 -0.52 -20.09 -2.25
CA LEU A 305 -1.32 -20.19 -1.04
C LEU A 305 -1.03 -18.97 -0.16
N LEU A 306 -2.03 -18.49 0.56
CA LEU A 306 -1.87 -17.57 1.69
C LEU A 306 -2.35 -18.31 2.94
N ILE A 307 -1.40 -18.70 3.78
CA ILE A 307 -1.67 -19.45 5.01
C ILE A 307 -1.14 -18.62 6.17
N GLY A 308 -2.03 -18.27 7.10
CA GLY A 308 -1.58 -17.42 8.19
C GLY A 308 -2.58 -17.28 9.31
N GLN A 309 -2.20 -16.42 10.23
CA GLN A 309 -3.03 -16.02 11.34
C GLN A 309 -2.74 -14.59 11.75
N ARG A 310 -3.70 -13.98 12.42
CA ARG A 310 -3.57 -12.69 13.09
C ARG A 310 -4.12 -12.82 14.50
N ASN A 311 -3.28 -12.57 15.48
CA ASN A 311 -3.63 -12.66 16.90
C ASN A 311 -3.56 -11.27 17.54
N SER A 312 -4.44 -10.99 18.47
CA SER A 312 -4.32 -9.83 19.36
C SER A 312 -4.73 -10.19 20.78
N VAL A 313 -4.02 -9.61 21.73
CA VAL A 313 -4.32 -9.67 23.17
C VAL A 313 -4.43 -8.23 23.62
N GLN A 314 -5.55 -7.84 24.24
CA GLN A 314 -5.79 -6.42 24.48
C GLN A 314 -6.75 -6.15 25.66
N TYR A 315 -6.45 -5.13 26.41
CA TYR A 315 -7.40 -4.52 27.34
C TYR A 315 -8.32 -3.58 26.56
N ILE A 316 -9.61 -3.90 26.55
CA ILE A 316 -10.62 -3.13 25.82
C ILE A 316 -11.22 -2.07 26.73
N ASN A 317 -10.92 -0.81 26.50
CA ASN A 317 -11.55 0.34 27.13
C ASN A 317 -11.29 1.61 26.31
N THR A 318 -11.98 2.70 26.63
CA THR A 318 -11.73 4.03 26.01
C THR A 318 -10.31 4.52 26.31
N SER A 319 -9.77 5.39 25.47
CA SER A 319 -8.38 5.87 25.55
C SER A 319 -8.04 6.62 26.85
N ASN A 320 -9.04 7.29 27.46
CA ASN A 320 -8.85 8.01 28.72
C ASN A 320 -8.75 7.11 29.95
N ILE A 321 -9.07 5.81 29.83
CA ILE A 321 -8.98 4.86 30.95
C ILE A 321 -7.70 4.05 30.82
N LYS A 322 -6.81 4.22 31.79
CA LYS A 322 -5.54 3.48 31.84
C LYS A 322 -5.77 2.03 32.29
N ASP A 323 -5.03 1.11 31.69
CA ASP A 323 -4.98 -0.29 32.13
C ASP A 323 -4.19 -0.39 33.44
N THR A 324 -4.91 -0.54 34.54
CA THR A 324 -4.37 -0.59 35.91
C THR A 324 -5.02 -1.72 36.68
N VAL A 325 -4.47 -2.02 37.85
CA VAL A 325 -5.08 -2.95 38.79
C VAL A 325 -6.50 -2.47 39.15
N ASN A 326 -7.45 -3.35 39.05
CA ASN A 326 -8.82 -3.15 39.50
C ASN A 326 -8.85 -3.30 41.02
N ASN A 327 -9.12 -2.20 41.74
CA ASN A 327 -9.08 -2.18 43.21
C ASN A 327 -10.08 -3.14 43.88
N SER A 328 -11.20 -3.43 43.21
CA SER A 328 -12.21 -4.36 43.73
C SER A 328 -11.78 -5.83 43.59
N LEU A 329 -10.96 -6.14 42.63
CA LEU A 329 -10.45 -7.50 42.34
C LEU A 329 -9.04 -7.72 42.87
N ASN A 330 -8.33 -6.66 43.24
CA ASN A 330 -6.88 -6.63 43.55
C ASN A 330 -6.01 -7.28 42.47
N THR A 331 -6.48 -7.29 41.22
CA THR A 331 -5.78 -7.82 40.04
C THR A 331 -6.10 -6.96 38.85
N PHE A 332 -5.37 -7.16 37.73
CA PHE A 332 -5.76 -6.58 36.47
C PHE A 332 -7.07 -7.17 35.93
N ASN A 333 -7.82 -6.42 35.16
CA ASN A 333 -8.94 -6.97 34.40
C ASN A 333 -8.43 -7.95 33.34
N PRO A 334 -9.19 -9.04 33.05
CA PRO A 334 -8.88 -9.96 31.98
C PRO A 334 -8.75 -9.22 30.63
N ARG A 335 -7.82 -9.66 29.80
CA ARG A 335 -7.64 -9.16 28.43
C ARG A 335 -8.56 -9.89 27.46
N GLN A 336 -8.92 -9.23 26.36
CA GLN A 336 -9.57 -9.88 25.22
C GLN A 336 -8.53 -10.52 24.32
N VAL A 337 -8.82 -11.75 23.89
CA VAL A 337 -8.02 -12.47 22.88
C VAL A 337 -8.84 -12.61 21.61
N ASP A 338 -8.27 -12.18 20.47
CA ASP A 338 -8.85 -12.35 19.15
C ASP A 338 -7.86 -13.10 18.25
N ARG A 339 -8.36 -14.08 17.47
CA ARG A 339 -7.57 -14.87 16.54
C ARG A 339 -8.31 -15.03 15.23
N ASP A 340 -7.72 -14.59 14.12
CA ASP A 340 -8.20 -14.86 12.78
C ASP A 340 -7.19 -15.79 12.07
N TYR A 341 -7.67 -16.83 11.36
CA TYR A 341 -6.86 -17.78 10.63
C TYR A 341 -7.24 -17.72 9.15
N TYR A 342 -6.23 -17.66 8.29
CA TYR A 342 -6.37 -17.53 6.84
C TYR A 342 -5.88 -18.80 6.15
N ASN A 343 -6.65 -19.28 5.18
CA ASN A 343 -6.27 -20.37 4.32
C ASN A 343 -6.86 -20.13 2.92
N GLY A 344 -6.03 -19.56 2.04
CA GLY A 344 -6.38 -19.14 0.70
C GLY A 344 -5.54 -19.81 -0.36
N PHE A 345 -6.15 -20.11 -1.50
CA PHE A 345 -5.52 -20.58 -2.73
C PHE A 345 -5.90 -19.69 -3.89
N THR A 346 -4.91 -19.30 -4.69
CA THR A 346 -5.13 -18.53 -5.91
C THR A 346 -4.29 -19.11 -7.05
N THR A 347 -4.91 -19.25 -8.22
CA THR A 347 -4.24 -19.53 -9.48
C THR A 347 -4.65 -18.48 -10.52
N GLU A 348 -3.67 -17.88 -11.19
CA GLU A 348 -3.86 -17.00 -12.34
C GLU A 348 -3.08 -17.53 -13.53
N ALA A 349 -3.74 -17.71 -14.68
CA ALA A 349 -3.11 -18.02 -15.96
C ALA A 349 -3.31 -16.87 -16.92
N ARG A 350 -2.23 -16.43 -17.58
CA ARG A 350 -2.20 -15.26 -18.48
C ARG A 350 -1.51 -15.62 -19.79
N LEU A 351 -2.16 -15.30 -20.91
CA LEU A 351 -1.61 -15.44 -22.24
C LEU A 351 -1.49 -14.05 -22.87
N LEU A 352 -0.33 -13.77 -23.44
CA LEU A 352 -0.10 -12.59 -24.27
C LEU A 352 0.24 -13.04 -25.68
N HIS A 353 -0.39 -12.42 -26.68
CA HIS A 353 -0.11 -12.65 -28.09
C HIS A 353 -0.02 -11.36 -28.86
N SER A 354 1.10 -11.12 -29.53
CA SER A 354 1.26 -10.00 -30.44
C SER A 354 1.04 -10.45 -31.88
N TYR A 355 0.32 -9.65 -32.66
CA TYR A 355 -0.09 -9.96 -34.02
C TYR A 355 -0.05 -8.70 -34.91
N GLN A 356 0.01 -8.90 -36.21
CA GLN A 356 -0.08 -7.81 -37.17
C GLN A 356 -1.55 -7.47 -37.47
N LEU A 357 -1.89 -6.18 -37.41
CA LEU A 357 -3.18 -5.66 -37.83
C LEU A 357 -2.94 -4.49 -38.81
N GLY A 358 -3.02 -4.82 -40.12
CA GLY A 358 -2.54 -3.93 -41.16
C GLY A 358 -1.03 -3.67 -41.02
N PRO A 359 -0.55 -2.44 -41.14
CA PRO A 359 0.87 -2.10 -41.01
C PRO A 359 1.36 -2.07 -39.54
N GLN A 360 0.43 -2.15 -38.57
CA GLN A 360 0.75 -1.97 -37.14
C GLN A 360 0.72 -3.28 -36.37
N ARG A 361 1.60 -3.38 -35.37
CA ARG A 361 1.65 -4.51 -34.45
C ARG A 361 0.74 -4.25 -33.25
N SER A 362 -0.28 -5.07 -33.09
CA SER A 362 -1.21 -5.08 -31.95
C SER A 362 -0.86 -6.17 -30.95
N THR A 363 -1.36 -6.08 -29.72
CA THR A 363 -1.05 -7.07 -28.67
C THR A 363 -2.28 -7.35 -27.84
N PHE A 364 -2.65 -8.63 -27.77
CA PHE A 364 -3.75 -9.17 -27.00
C PHE A 364 -3.25 -9.84 -25.72
N SER A 365 -3.86 -9.56 -24.58
CA SER A 365 -3.63 -10.26 -23.32
C SER A 365 -4.95 -10.74 -22.76
N THR A 366 -4.98 -12.00 -22.38
CA THR A 366 -6.15 -12.61 -21.73
C THR A 366 -5.72 -13.47 -20.57
N GLY A 367 -6.62 -13.76 -19.65
CA GLY A 367 -6.34 -14.65 -18.54
C GLY A 367 -7.56 -15.01 -17.74
N ILE A 368 -7.34 -16.01 -16.89
CA ILE A 368 -8.32 -16.52 -15.94
C ILE A 368 -7.74 -16.50 -14.53
N ARG A 369 -8.59 -16.33 -13.55
CA ARG A 369 -8.26 -16.42 -12.13
C ARG A 369 -9.24 -17.32 -11.42
N TYR A 370 -8.72 -18.23 -10.61
CA TYR A 370 -9.43 -18.95 -9.57
C TYR A 370 -8.90 -18.50 -8.20
N PHE A 371 -9.78 -18.21 -7.29
CA PHE A 371 -9.46 -17.84 -5.91
C PHE A 371 -10.46 -18.49 -4.97
N GLU A 372 -9.97 -19.10 -3.91
CA GLU A 372 -10.77 -19.64 -2.82
C GLU A 372 -10.08 -19.37 -1.49
N GLU A 373 -10.79 -18.81 -0.51
CA GLU A 373 -10.26 -18.60 0.82
C GLU A 373 -11.29 -18.89 1.92
N THR A 374 -10.81 -19.45 3.01
CA THR A 374 -11.56 -19.60 4.26
C THR A 374 -10.83 -18.84 5.36
N THR A 375 -11.48 -17.84 5.94
CA THR A 375 -11.07 -17.18 7.17
C THR A 375 -11.88 -17.72 8.34
N LYS A 376 -11.21 -18.26 9.37
CA LYS A 376 -11.84 -18.58 10.65
C LYS A 376 -11.60 -17.43 11.60
N ARG A 377 -12.68 -16.78 12.06
CA ARG A 377 -12.65 -15.63 12.95
C ARG A 377 -13.11 -16.02 14.33
N LYS A 378 -12.20 -16.01 15.30
CA LYS A 378 -12.44 -16.31 16.72
C LYS A 378 -12.11 -15.06 17.54
N GLN A 379 -13.12 -14.37 18.03
CA GLN A 379 -12.93 -13.07 18.69
C GLN A 379 -13.69 -12.96 20.00
N LYS A 380 -13.36 -11.95 20.80
CA LYS A 380 -13.92 -11.68 22.13
C LYS A 380 -13.74 -12.86 23.09
N GLY A 381 -12.64 -13.61 22.99
CA GLY A 381 -12.23 -14.56 24.02
C GLY A 381 -11.77 -13.81 25.27
N VAL A 382 -12.09 -14.33 26.46
CA VAL A 382 -11.57 -13.77 27.71
C VAL A 382 -10.24 -14.44 28.02
N GLY A 383 -9.16 -13.65 27.96
CA GLY A 383 -7.79 -14.08 28.22
C GLY A 383 -7.39 -13.94 29.69
N THR A 384 -6.10 -14.06 29.95
CA THR A 384 -5.48 -13.94 31.28
C THR A 384 -5.42 -12.49 31.76
N ILE A 385 -5.02 -12.32 33.02
CA ILE A 385 -4.72 -11.04 33.67
C ILE A 385 -3.23 -10.65 33.54
N ASP A 386 -2.38 -11.53 32.96
CA ASP A 386 -0.95 -11.38 32.85
C ASP A 386 -0.52 -10.23 31.93
N SER A 387 0.77 -9.92 31.94
CA SER A 387 1.31 -8.75 31.21
C SER A 387 2.10 -9.10 29.94
N ASP A 388 2.39 -10.38 29.70
CA ASP A 388 3.09 -10.89 28.53
C ASP A 388 2.16 -11.19 27.34
N PHE A 389 2.74 -11.59 26.22
CA PHE A 389 1.97 -12.10 25.07
C PHE A 389 1.49 -13.51 25.36
N ASP A 390 0.21 -13.64 25.72
CA ASP A 390 -0.43 -14.91 26.05
C ASP A 390 -1.80 -15.03 25.36
N LEU A 391 -2.00 -16.12 24.61
CA LEU A 391 -3.23 -16.43 23.86
C LEU A 391 -4.16 -17.40 24.62
N SER A 392 -3.84 -17.76 25.86
CA SER A 392 -4.65 -18.62 26.71
C SER A 392 -6.00 -17.99 27.04
N LEU A 393 -7.02 -18.81 27.17
CA LEU A 393 -8.39 -18.40 27.43
C LEU A 393 -8.87 -18.85 28.79
N VAL A 394 -9.45 -17.92 29.54
CA VAL A 394 -10.23 -18.18 30.75
C VAL A 394 -11.70 -18.45 30.39
N LYS A 395 -12.23 -17.78 29.33
CA LYS A 395 -13.55 -18.06 28.76
C LYS A 395 -13.46 -18.17 27.25
N PRO A 396 -14.24 -19.02 26.58
CA PRO A 396 -14.22 -19.22 25.15
C PRO A 396 -14.55 -17.95 24.36
N TYR A 397 -14.32 -18.00 23.06
CA TYR A 397 -14.65 -16.92 22.15
C TYR A 397 -16.14 -16.65 22.10
N ALA A 398 -16.55 -15.40 22.24
CA ALA A 398 -17.92 -14.98 22.03
C ALA A 398 -18.31 -14.89 20.55
N ILE A 399 -17.33 -14.84 19.66
CA ILE A 399 -17.49 -14.86 18.19
C ILE A 399 -16.69 -16.03 17.64
N ASP A 400 -17.34 -16.97 16.96
CA ASP A 400 -16.72 -18.05 16.20
C ASP A 400 -17.40 -18.14 14.83
N LEU A 401 -16.77 -17.54 13.82
CA LEU A 401 -17.29 -17.42 12.47
C LEU A 401 -16.34 -18.07 11.46
N ARG A 402 -16.94 -18.69 10.46
CA ARG A 402 -16.27 -19.13 9.23
C ARG A 402 -16.74 -18.25 8.07
N LEU A 403 -15.80 -17.54 7.46
CA LEU A 403 -15.99 -16.69 6.31
C LEU A 403 -15.36 -17.40 5.12
N HIS A 404 -16.11 -17.59 4.03
CA HIS A 404 -15.64 -18.29 2.86
C HIS A 404 -15.90 -17.47 1.61
N SER A 405 -14.88 -17.26 0.80
CA SER A 405 -14.94 -16.56 -0.49
C SER A 405 -14.45 -17.46 -1.61
N LEU A 406 -15.23 -17.54 -2.68
CA LEU A 406 -14.86 -18.17 -3.93
C LEU A 406 -14.96 -17.14 -5.05
N ASN A 407 -13.95 -17.04 -5.90
CA ASN A 407 -13.98 -16.19 -7.08
C ASN A 407 -13.45 -16.94 -8.32
N PHE A 408 -14.18 -16.80 -9.40
CA PHE A 408 -13.69 -17.09 -10.74
C PHE A 408 -13.79 -15.83 -11.58
N ALA A 409 -12.71 -15.49 -12.28
CA ALA A 409 -12.70 -14.34 -13.17
C ALA A 409 -11.99 -14.66 -14.49
N ALA A 410 -12.47 -14.04 -15.56
CA ALA A 410 -11.82 -14.01 -16.86
C ALA A 410 -11.65 -12.57 -17.33
N PHE A 411 -10.54 -12.25 -17.96
CA PHE A 411 -10.30 -10.93 -18.52
C PHE A 411 -9.66 -11.00 -19.89
N ALA A 412 -9.83 -9.93 -20.66
CA ALA A 412 -9.17 -9.72 -21.94
C ALA A 412 -8.91 -8.23 -22.13
N GLU A 413 -7.72 -7.88 -22.61
CA GLU A 413 -7.35 -6.52 -23.03
C GLU A 413 -6.58 -6.62 -24.35
N ASN A 414 -6.74 -5.62 -25.22
CA ASN A 414 -6.01 -5.55 -26.48
C ASN A 414 -5.45 -4.16 -26.70
N ILE A 415 -4.15 -4.08 -26.97
CA ILE A 415 -3.55 -2.87 -27.51
C ILE A 415 -3.77 -2.88 -29.02
N PHE A 416 -4.63 -2.01 -29.51
CA PHE A 416 -4.74 -1.69 -30.92
C PHE A 416 -3.81 -0.52 -31.26
N GLN A 417 -2.74 -0.80 -31.99
CA GLN A 417 -1.86 0.23 -32.52
C GLN A 417 -2.50 0.78 -33.80
N LEU A 418 -3.12 1.96 -33.72
CA LEU A 418 -3.86 2.57 -34.84
C LEU A 418 -2.92 3.38 -35.77
N SER A 419 -1.89 3.99 -35.19
CA SER A 419 -0.76 4.60 -35.90
C SER A 419 0.52 4.37 -35.08
N PRO A 420 1.71 4.70 -35.60
CA PRO A 420 2.95 4.60 -34.82
C PRO A 420 2.89 5.34 -33.48
N GLU A 421 2.10 6.41 -33.41
CA GLU A 421 1.98 7.27 -32.23
C GLU A 421 0.76 6.95 -31.36
N PHE A 422 -0.34 6.39 -31.93
CA PHE A 422 -1.62 6.29 -31.24
C PHE A 422 -2.07 4.87 -30.99
N THR A 423 -2.41 4.58 -29.71
CA THR A 423 -2.94 3.30 -29.27
C THR A 423 -4.27 3.47 -28.54
N ILE A 424 -5.16 2.47 -28.72
CA ILE A 424 -6.37 2.25 -27.92
C ILE A 424 -6.26 0.88 -27.26
N THR A 425 -6.59 0.82 -25.98
CA THR A 425 -6.52 -0.42 -25.18
C THR A 425 -7.85 -0.69 -24.51
N PRO A 426 -8.87 -1.21 -25.25
CA PRO A 426 -10.10 -1.68 -24.63
C PRO A 426 -9.83 -2.94 -23.82
N GLY A 427 -10.60 -3.11 -22.75
CA GLY A 427 -10.52 -4.25 -21.86
C GLY A 427 -11.88 -4.63 -21.28
N PHE A 428 -11.97 -5.90 -20.95
CA PHE A 428 -13.14 -6.54 -20.38
C PHE A 428 -12.71 -7.49 -19.27
N ARG A 429 -13.54 -7.58 -18.22
CA ARG A 429 -13.40 -8.57 -17.17
C ARG A 429 -14.77 -9.05 -16.73
N TYR A 430 -14.91 -10.34 -16.51
CA TYR A 430 -16.11 -10.93 -15.93
C TYR A 430 -15.75 -11.56 -14.57
N GLU A 431 -16.53 -11.25 -13.56
CA GLU A 431 -16.36 -11.72 -12.19
C GLU A 431 -17.53 -12.59 -11.77
N VAL A 432 -17.23 -13.73 -11.17
CA VAL A 432 -18.16 -14.57 -10.41
C VAL A 432 -17.63 -14.69 -8.98
N ILE A 433 -18.40 -14.19 -8.00
CA ILE A 433 -17.99 -14.15 -6.60
C ILE A 433 -19.08 -14.77 -5.74
N ASN A 434 -18.72 -15.77 -4.95
CA ASN A 434 -19.58 -16.38 -3.94
C ASN A 434 -18.97 -16.14 -2.56
N SER A 435 -19.75 -15.56 -1.67
CA SER A 435 -19.34 -15.31 -0.27
C SER A 435 -20.31 -15.99 0.69
N ARG A 436 -19.78 -16.61 1.73
CA ARG A 436 -20.58 -17.26 2.78
C ARG A 436 -20.04 -16.92 4.15
N THR A 437 -20.92 -16.64 5.07
CA THR A 437 -20.61 -16.54 6.52
C THR A 437 -21.44 -17.53 7.26
N SER A 438 -20.86 -18.24 8.23
CA SER A 438 -21.57 -19.16 9.11
C SER A 438 -20.88 -19.18 10.47
N GLY A 439 -21.62 -19.50 11.54
CA GLY A 439 -21.08 -19.64 12.89
C GLY A 439 -21.99 -19.04 13.95
N SER A 440 -21.42 -18.68 15.08
CA SER A 440 -22.15 -18.19 16.24
C SER A 440 -21.55 -16.91 16.82
N ILE A 441 -22.41 -16.09 17.40
CA ILE A 441 -22.07 -14.95 18.24
C ILE A 441 -22.89 -15.11 19.53
N SER A 442 -22.25 -15.15 20.70
CA SER A 442 -22.86 -15.55 21.97
C SER A 442 -24.04 -14.69 22.40
N ASN A 443 -24.13 -13.44 21.94
CA ASN A 443 -25.24 -12.54 22.27
C ASN A 443 -26.35 -12.53 21.20
N LEU A 444 -26.31 -13.45 20.23
CA LEU A 444 -27.38 -13.63 19.24
C LEU A 444 -28.19 -14.88 19.54
N ALA A 445 -29.50 -14.76 19.38
CA ALA A 445 -30.45 -15.87 19.63
C ALA A 445 -30.34 -16.97 18.55
N VAL A 446 -29.83 -16.63 17.36
CA VAL A 446 -29.70 -17.56 16.21
C VAL A 446 -28.29 -17.53 15.65
N PRO A 447 -27.81 -18.65 15.06
CA PRO A 447 -26.52 -18.65 14.35
C PRO A 447 -26.49 -17.65 13.21
N VAL A 448 -25.30 -17.08 12.96
CA VAL A 448 -25.07 -16.19 11.82
C VAL A 448 -25.01 -17.04 10.56
N GLY A 449 -25.78 -16.64 9.55
CA GLY A 449 -25.76 -17.24 8.22
C GLY A 449 -25.95 -16.17 7.15
N TYR A 450 -24.98 -16.06 6.23
CA TYR A 450 -25.09 -15.17 5.08
C TYR A 450 -24.56 -15.86 3.83
N LYS A 451 -25.22 -15.63 2.69
CA LYS A 451 -24.78 -16.07 1.35
C LYS A 451 -24.96 -14.91 0.37
N GLY A 452 -23.89 -14.60 -0.35
CA GLY A 452 -23.89 -13.60 -1.42
C GLY A 452 -23.34 -14.18 -2.70
N ASN A 453 -24.14 -14.19 -3.77
CA ASN A 453 -23.71 -14.59 -5.11
C ASN A 453 -23.73 -13.38 -6.02
N ARG A 454 -22.63 -13.15 -6.73
CA ARG A 454 -22.43 -11.98 -7.59
C ARG A 454 -21.84 -12.42 -8.91
N ASN A 455 -22.35 -11.91 -9.99
CA ASN A 455 -21.77 -12.05 -11.33
C ASN A 455 -21.97 -10.76 -12.10
N PHE A 456 -20.92 -10.24 -12.72
CA PHE A 456 -20.99 -8.96 -13.43
C PHE A 456 -19.80 -8.77 -14.36
N PRO A 457 -20.00 -8.04 -15.48
CA PRO A 457 -18.93 -7.55 -16.32
C PRO A 457 -18.34 -6.25 -15.77
N LEU A 458 -17.06 -6.01 -16.09
CA LEU A 458 -16.37 -4.74 -15.93
C LEU A 458 -15.71 -4.37 -17.26
N PHE A 459 -15.82 -3.10 -17.63
CA PHE A 459 -15.28 -2.55 -18.86
C PHE A 459 -14.28 -1.43 -18.54
N GLY A 460 -13.32 -1.26 -19.42
CA GLY A 460 -12.39 -0.14 -19.36
C GLY A 460 -11.67 0.04 -20.68
N THR A 461 -11.08 1.21 -20.84
CA THR A 461 -10.27 1.54 -22.01
C THR A 461 -9.14 2.48 -21.62
N GLY A 462 -8.00 2.31 -22.27
CA GLY A 462 -6.88 3.23 -22.23
C GLY A 462 -6.63 3.83 -23.60
N LEU A 463 -6.23 5.09 -23.63
CA LEU A 463 -5.80 5.81 -24.83
C LEU A 463 -4.37 6.31 -24.57
N GLN A 464 -3.51 6.23 -25.57
CA GLN A 464 -2.15 6.77 -25.46
C GLN A 464 -1.71 7.35 -26.81
N TYR A 465 -1.17 8.55 -26.74
CA TYR A 465 -0.49 9.20 -27.86
C TYR A 465 0.97 9.42 -27.48
N GLN A 466 1.88 8.82 -28.25
CA GLN A 466 3.31 8.92 -28.09
C GLN A 466 3.86 10.03 -28.98
N PHE A 467 4.42 11.09 -28.40
CA PHE A 467 5.06 12.15 -29.17
C PHE A 467 6.48 11.75 -29.59
N LYS A 468 7.00 12.38 -30.63
CA LYS A 468 8.37 12.14 -31.15
C LYS A 468 9.47 12.41 -30.11
N ASN A 469 9.23 13.31 -29.17
CA ASN A 469 10.13 13.64 -28.06
C ASN A 469 10.04 12.67 -26.85
N SER A 470 9.48 11.48 -27.05
CA SER A 470 9.29 10.46 -26.02
C SER A 470 8.30 10.83 -24.90
N SER A 471 7.61 11.97 -24.98
CA SER A 471 6.51 12.29 -24.08
C SER A 471 5.22 11.56 -24.49
N GLN A 472 4.30 11.37 -23.55
CA GLN A 472 3.06 10.64 -23.76
C GLN A 472 1.87 11.43 -23.19
N LEU A 473 0.84 11.58 -24.00
CA LEU A 473 -0.51 11.90 -23.51
C LEU A 473 -1.25 10.57 -23.30
N TYR A 474 -1.83 10.38 -22.14
CA TYR A 474 -2.62 9.18 -21.84
C TYR A 474 -3.94 9.55 -21.21
N ALA A 475 -4.96 8.75 -21.50
CA ALA A 475 -6.26 8.82 -20.84
C ALA A 475 -6.75 7.41 -20.57
N ASN A 476 -7.50 7.22 -19.49
CA ASN A 476 -8.18 5.97 -19.23
C ASN A 476 -9.53 6.18 -18.56
N ALA A 477 -10.43 5.25 -18.82
CA ALA A 477 -11.71 5.12 -18.15
C ALA A 477 -11.92 3.66 -17.78
N SER A 478 -12.28 3.37 -16.55
CA SER A 478 -12.56 2.00 -16.12
C SER A 478 -13.63 1.97 -15.04
N GLN A 479 -14.46 0.93 -15.09
CA GLN A 479 -15.37 0.60 -14.01
C GLN A 479 -14.58 0.06 -12.82
N ALA A 480 -15.01 0.43 -11.61
CA ALA A 480 -14.48 -0.02 -10.35
C ALA A 480 -15.58 -0.72 -9.54
N TYR A 481 -15.17 -1.70 -8.77
CA TYR A 481 -16.05 -2.52 -7.96
C TYR A 481 -15.35 -2.94 -6.67
N ARG A 482 -16.10 -3.03 -5.59
CA ARG A 482 -15.65 -3.61 -4.34
C ARG A 482 -16.82 -4.33 -3.66
N PRO A 483 -16.69 -5.62 -3.32
CA PRO A 483 -17.68 -6.29 -2.48
C PRO A 483 -17.78 -5.58 -1.11
N TYR A 484 -18.93 -5.61 -0.49
CA TYR A 484 -19.00 -5.24 0.91
C TYR A 484 -18.23 -6.23 1.77
N LEU A 485 -17.57 -5.71 2.80
CA LEU A 485 -16.78 -6.52 3.72
C LEU A 485 -17.69 -7.39 4.61
N TYR A 486 -17.20 -8.50 5.09
CA TYR A 486 -17.92 -9.34 6.04
C TYR A 486 -18.42 -8.57 7.28
N ALA A 487 -17.70 -7.51 7.70
CA ALA A 487 -18.13 -6.64 8.77
C ALA A 487 -19.49 -5.96 8.51
N ALA A 488 -19.84 -5.70 7.24
CA ALA A 488 -21.11 -5.10 6.85
C ALA A 488 -22.29 -6.10 6.82
N VAL A 489 -22.00 -7.39 6.94
CA VAL A 489 -23.02 -8.46 6.94
C VAL A 489 -22.89 -9.38 8.18
N THR A 490 -22.25 -8.90 9.23
CA THR A 490 -22.11 -9.59 10.51
C THR A 490 -22.75 -8.71 11.60
N PRO A 491 -23.88 -9.11 12.22
CA PRO A 491 -24.51 -8.32 13.26
C PRO A 491 -23.62 -8.27 14.51
N ALA A 492 -23.60 -7.13 15.19
CA ALA A 492 -22.85 -6.97 16.44
C ALA A 492 -23.62 -7.49 17.66
N ASP A 493 -24.95 -7.39 17.60
CA ASP A 493 -25.91 -7.77 18.67
C ASP A 493 -27.31 -7.99 18.09
N ASN A 494 -28.30 -8.26 18.95
CA ASN A 494 -29.70 -8.49 18.54
C ASN A 494 -30.41 -7.21 18.04
N LEU A 495 -29.86 -6.04 18.27
CA LEU A 495 -30.39 -4.74 17.79
C LEU A 495 -29.76 -4.33 16.46
N THR A 496 -28.79 -5.09 15.96
CA THR A 496 -28.15 -4.86 14.68
C THR A 496 -28.87 -5.64 13.58
N VAL A 497 -29.48 -4.94 12.66
CA VAL A 497 -30.18 -5.49 11.48
C VAL A 497 -29.33 -5.30 10.23
N ILE A 498 -29.19 -6.35 9.45
CA ILE A 498 -28.51 -6.29 8.16
C ILE A 498 -29.56 -6.02 7.07
N ASP A 499 -29.31 -5.01 6.24
CA ASP A 499 -30.14 -4.74 5.07
C ASP A 499 -30.06 -5.91 4.08
N PRO A 500 -31.14 -6.64 3.83
CA PRO A 500 -31.13 -7.71 2.86
C PRO A 500 -30.90 -7.22 1.43
N ALA A 501 -31.10 -5.92 1.17
CA ALA A 501 -30.87 -5.26 -0.11
C ALA A 501 -29.50 -4.55 -0.20
N ILE A 502 -28.58 -4.76 0.78
CA ILE A 502 -27.25 -4.15 0.76
C ILE A 502 -26.54 -4.49 -0.55
N LYS A 503 -25.99 -3.47 -1.20
CA LYS A 503 -25.32 -3.58 -2.49
C LYS A 503 -23.82 -3.40 -2.32
N ASP A 504 -23.07 -4.10 -3.17
CA ASP A 504 -21.65 -3.86 -3.32
C ASP A 504 -21.37 -2.44 -3.82
N SER A 505 -20.22 -1.93 -3.44
CA SER A 505 -19.77 -0.63 -3.93
C SER A 505 -19.39 -0.72 -5.41
N ARG A 506 -19.87 0.23 -6.20
CA ARG A 506 -19.60 0.34 -7.64
C ARG A 506 -19.25 1.77 -8.01
N GLY A 507 -18.47 1.91 -9.05
CA GLY A 507 -18.12 3.23 -9.55
C GLY A 507 -17.26 3.16 -10.81
N TYR A 508 -16.55 4.23 -11.06
CA TYR A 508 -15.62 4.31 -12.18
C TYR A 508 -14.50 5.29 -11.86
N SER A 509 -13.39 5.11 -12.56
CA SER A 509 -12.23 5.97 -12.50
C SER A 509 -11.92 6.51 -13.89
N LEU A 510 -11.64 7.81 -13.96
CA LEU A 510 -11.20 8.51 -15.17
C LEU A 510 -9.84 9.15 -14.87
N ASP A 511 -8.92 9.06 -15.81
CA ASP A 511 -7.62 9.73 -15.77
C ASP A 511 -7.33 10.39 -17.12
N LEU A 512 -6.71 11.56 -17.08
CA LEU A 512 -6.08 12.21 -18.21
C LEU A 512 -4.73 12.77 -17.75
N GLY A 513 -3.66 12.43 -18.44
CA GLY A 513 -2.33 12.89 -18.02
C GLY A 513 -1.32 12.98 -19.13
N TYR A 514 -0.30 13.78 -18.87
CA TYR A 514 0.84 14.00 -19.74
C TYR A 514 2.12 13.69 -18.96
N ARG A 515 2.95 12.81 -19.52
CA ARG A 515 4.20 12.36 -18.90
C ARG A 515 5.33 12.27 -19.90
N GLY A 516 6.55 12.36 -19.40
CA GLY A 516 7.72 12.23 -20.24
C GLY A 516 9.01 12.49 -19.48
N HIS A 517 10.08 12.51 -20.24
CA HIS A 517 11.40 12.90 -19.77
C HIS A 517 12.14 13.68 -20.87
N LEU A 518 12.89 14.69 -20.48
CA LEU A 518 13.82 15.40 -21.34
C LEU A 518 15.22 14.91 -21.00
N SER A 519 15.75 13.99 -21.83
CA SER A 519 17.01 13.30 -21.56
C SER A 519 16.98 12.70 -20.13
N TYR A 520 18.08 12.78 -19.39
CA TYR A 520 18.20 12.44 -17.96
C TYR A 520 18.09 13.66 -17.05
N ILE A 521 17.71 14.84 -17.60
CA ILE A 521 17.69 16.12 -16.89
C ILE A 521 16.36 16.32 -16.17
N PHE A 522 15.24 16.04 -16.83
CA PHE A 522 13.92 16.37 -16.32
C PHE A 522 12.91 15.24 -16.56
N ASN A 523 12.28 14.77 -15.51
CA ASN A 523 11.16 13.83 -15.53
C ASN A 523 9.88 14.51 -15.04
N TYR A 524 8.75 14.24 -15.68
CA TYR A 524 7.46 14.78 -15.28
C TYR A 524 6.31 13.81 -15.57
N ASP A 525 5.28 13.88 -14.73
CA ASP A 525 3.99 13.22 -14.93
C ASP A 525 2.91 14.08 -14.24
N ILE A 526 2.03 14.70 -15.01
CA ILE A 526 0.95 15.55 -14.53
C ILE A 526 -0.36 14.95 -15.02
N SER A 527 -1.33 14.76 -14.11
CA SER A 527 -2.63 14.17 -14.45
C SER A 527 -3.77 14.72 -13.63
N GLY A 528 -4.94 14.85 -14.27
CA GLY A 528 -6.22 15.00 -13.61
C GLY A 528 -6.91 13.65 -13.43
N PHE A 529 -7.69 13.50 -12.37
CA PHE A 529 -8.46 12.29 -12.12
C PHE A 529 -9.86 12.58 -11.60
N TYR A 530 -10.77 11.62 -11.81
CA TYR A 530 -12.09 11.57 -11.21
C TYR A 530 -12.41 10.12 -10.81
N VAL A 531 -12.81 9.89 -9.56
CA VAL A 531 -13.25 8.59 -9.04
C VAL A 531 -14.66 8.74 -8.46
N ARG A 532 -15.60 7.97 -8.96
CA ARG A 532 -16.94 7.83 -8.40
C ARG A 532 -17.03 6.56 -7.56
N TYR A 533 -17.56 6.68 -6.34
CA TYR A 533 -17.70 5.58 -5.38
C TYR A 533 -19.13 5.58 -4.85
N ASN A 534 -19.97 4.71 -5.39
CA ASN A 534 -21.37 4.56 -4.99
C ASN A 534 -21.54 3.39 -4.02
N ASN A 535 -22.64 3.40 -3.27
CA ASN A 535 -23.06 2.34 -2.36
C ASN A 535 -22.01 2.06 -1.27
N ARG A 536 -21.43 3.11 -0.65
CA ARG A 536 -20.56 2.90 0.52
C ARG A 536 -21.36 2.28 1.64
N ALA A 537 -20.85 1.19 2.24
CA ALA A 537 -21.50 0.52 3.37
C ALA A 537 -21.23 1.28 4.68
N GLY A 538 -22.21 1.25 5.58
CA GLY A 538 -22.13 1.85 6.90
C GLY A 538 -23.39 1.55 7.72
N THR A 539 -23.65 2.33 8.77
CA THR A 539 -24.80 2.14 9.64
C THR A 539 -25.71 3.36 9.65
N VAL A 540 -27.01 3.13 9.65
CA VAL A 540 -28.06 4.13 9.95
C VAL A 540 -28.91 3.67 11.11
N ASN A 541 -29.55 4.60 11.79
CA ASN A 541 -30.54 4.27 12.81
C ASN A 541 -31.92 4.10 12.16
N GLN A 542 -32.61 3.01 12.47
CA GLN A 542 -34.02 2.78 12.10
C GLN A 542 -34.85 2.44 13.33
N VAL A 543 -36.06 2.96 13.38
CA VAL A 543 -37.02 2.67 14.43
C VAL A 543 -38.07 1.74 13.84
N ASP A 544 -38.33 0.62 14.48
CA ASP A 544 -39.35 -0.34 14.05
C ASP A 544 -40.77 0.11 14.44
N ALA A 545 -41.76 -0.69 14.05
CA ALA A 545 -43.17 -0.43 14.35
C ALA A 545 -43.48 -0.47 15.86
N GLN A 546 -42.60 -1.07 16.66
CA GLN A 546 -42.69 -1.14 18.13
C GLN A 546 -41.92 0.00 18.80
N ASN A 547 -41.44 0.98 18.03
CA ASN A 547 -40.66 2.13 18.50
C ASN A 547 -39.30 1.76 19.09
N VAL A 548 -38.73 0.59 18.72
CA VAL A 548 -37.39 0.16 19.09
C VAL A 548 -36.38 0.63 18.06
N SER A 549 -35.28 1.22 18.52
CA SER A 549 -34.20 1.71 17.69
C SER A 549 -33.22 0.58 17.37
N HIS A 550 -32.97 0.33 16.09
CA HIS A 550 -32.03 -0.63 15.56
C HIS A 550 -30.89 0.05 14.80
N LEU A 551 -29.67 -0.49 14.92
CA LEU A 551 -28.57 -0.16 14.00
C LEU A 551 -28.75 -0.98 12.73
N TYR A 552 -29.02 -0.29 11.62
CA TYR A 552 -29.30 -0.90 10.32
C TYR A 552 -28.03 -0.80 9.45
N LEU A 553 -27.38 -1.95 9.19
CA LEU A 553 -26.23 -2.06 8.30
C LEU A 553 -26.71 -2.03 6.85
N THR A 554 -26.36 -0.98 6.11
CA THR A 554 -26.84 -0.71 4.75
C THR A 554 -25.84 0.11 3.95
N ASN A 555 -26.24 0.54 2.75
CA ASN A 555 -25.49 1.52 1.97
C ASN A 555 -25.83 2.93 2.44
N VAL A 556 -24.86 3.62 3.03
CA VAL A 556 -25.08 4.91 3.68
C VAL A 556 -24.84 6.12 2.78
N GLY A 557 -24.15 5.96 1.66
CA GLY A 557 -23.90 7.11 0.81
C GLY A 557 -23.08 6.84 -0.46
N ASN A 558 -23.06 7.87 -1.27
CA ASN A 558 -22.27 7.95 -2.50
C ASN A 558 -21.24 9.07 -2.38
N GLY A 559 -20.02 8.82 -2.84
CA GLY A 559 -18.93 9.78 -2.80
C GLY A 559 -18.24 9.95 -4.14
N ALA A 560 -17.51 11.04 -4.28
CA ALA A 560 -16.62 11.26 -5.41
C ALA A 560 -15.32 11.92 -4.93
N ALA A 561 -14.22 11.57 -5.58
CA ALA A 561 -12.94 12.23 -5.43
C ALA A 561 -12.46 12.69 -6.81
N LYS A 562 -12.04 13.95 -6.91
CA LYS A 562 -11.44 14.53 -8.12
C LYS A 562 -10.23 15.35 -7.75
N GLY A 563 -9.28 15.46 -8.66
CA GLY A 563 -8.08 16.22 -8.33
C GLY A 563 -7.01 16.19 -9.39
N ILE A 564 -5.85 16.70 -8.99
CA ILE A 564 -4.65 16.76 -9.82
C ILE A 564 -3.51 16.09 -9.08
N GLU A 565 -2.70 15.33 -9.80
CA GLU A 565 -1.47 14.70 -9.34
C GLU A 565 -0.33 15.13 -10.25
N ALA A 566 0.76 15.60 -9.66
CA ALA A 566 1.94 16.05 -10.37
C ALA A 566 3.21 15.45 -9.76
N TYR A 567 4.07 14.91 -10.60
CA TYR A 567 5.45 14.55 -10.27
C TYR A 567 6.39 15.31 -11.20
N THR A 568 7.42 15.90 -10.61
CA THR A 568 8.54 16.49 -11.35
C THR A 568 9.86 16.13 -10.68
N GLU A 569 10.89 15.87 -11.46
CA GLU A 569 12.26 15.67 -10.97
C GLU A 569 13.22 16.33 -11.95
N VAL A 570 14.10 17.19 -11.46
CA VAL A 570 15.10 17.89 -12.23
C VAL A 570 16.50 17.61 -11.70
N SER A 571 17.43 17.32 -12.59
CA SER A 571 18.87 17.21 -12.34
C SER A 571 19.51 18.58 -12.57
N LEU A 572 19.79 19.30 -11.48
CA LEU A 572 20.19 20.71 -11.55
C LEU A 572 21.60 20.90 -12.13
N LEU A 573 22.60 20.13 -11.67
CA LEU A 573 23.98 20.31 -12.16
C LEU A 573 24.12 19.80 -13.60
N ARG A 574 23.49 18.68 -13.94
CA ARG A 574 23.53 18.14 -15.31
C ARG A 574 22.73 18.96 -16.32
N SER A 575 21.86 19.85 -15.88
CA SER A 575 21.22 20.81 -16.77
C SER A 575 22.18 21.88 -17.28
N PHE A 576 23.26 22.15 -16.52
CA PHE A 576 24.35 23.11 -16.93
C PHE A 576 25.54 22.40 -17.58
N ASP A 577 25.90 21.21 -17.05
CA ASP A 577 26.98 20.36 -17.59
C ASP A 577 26.55 18.89 -17.57
N SER A 578 26.29 18.34 -18.76
CA SER A 578 25.85 16.95 -18.93
C SER A 578 26.88 15.91 -18.44
N HIS A 579 28.16 16.28 -18.31
CA HIS A 579 29.26 15.43 -17.87
C HIS A 579 29.65 15.67 -16.40
N ALA A 580 28.88 16.48 -15.67
CA ALA A 580 29.16 16.73 -14.25
C ALA A 580 29.30 15.43 -13.45
N GLY A 581 30.43 15.27 -12.75
CA GLY A 581 30.70 14.13 -11.88
C GLY A 581 29.84 14.09 -10.63
N SER A 582 29.17 15.22 -10.32
CA SER A 582 28.21 15.37 -9.21
C SER A 582 26.87 15.82 -9.74
N ASP A 583 25.80 15.56 -8.97
CA ASP A 583 24.46 16.01 -9.33
C ASP A 583 23.68 16.47 -8.09
N ILE A 584 22.82 17.46 -8.28
CA ILE A 584 21.81 17.88 -7.33
C ILE A 584 20.46 17.64 -7.99
N ARG A 585 19.64 16.75 -7.40
CA ARG A 585 18.31 16.44 -7.91
C ARG A 585 17.25 17.00 -6.98
N LEU A 586 16.35 17.74 -7.56
CA LEU A 586 15.15 18.22 -6.88
C LEU A 586 13.94 17.47 -7.43
N PHE A 587 13.19 16.79 -6.56
CA PHE A 587 11.89 16.26 -6.93
C PHE A 587 10.76 16.92 -6.15
N ASN A 588 9.60 16.99 -6.78
CA ASN A 588 8.33 17.34 -6.14
C ASN A 588 7.25 16.36 -6.58
N SER A 589 6.50 15.88 -5.61
CA SER A 589 5.34 15.02 -5.76
C SER A 589 4.17 15.69 -5.03
N LEU A 590 3.22 16.21 -5.80
CA LEU A 590 2.08 16.99 -5.33
C LEU A 590 0.79 16.32 -5.72
N ALA A 591 -0.17 16.27 -4.81
CA ALA A 591 -1.55 15.88 -5.10
C ALA A 591 -2.52 16.82 -4.42
N TYR A 592 -3.54 17.22 -5.18
CA TYR A 592 -4.76 17.85 -4.67
C TYR A 592 -5.93 16.91 -4.89
N THR A 593 -6.71 16.65 -3.85
CA THR A 593 -7.86 15.73 -3.87
C THR A 593 -9.08 16.39 -3.25
N TYR A 594 -10.08 16.71 -4.04
CA TYR A 594 -11.39 17.14 -3.58
C TYR A 594 -12.28 15.91 -3.42
N GLY A 595 -12.31 15.34 -2.20
CA GLY A 595 -13.11 14.15 -1.87
C GLY A 595 -14.34 14.52 -1.05
N ARG A 596 -15.54 14.28 -1.57
CA ARG A 596 -16.80 14.65 -0.89
C ARG A 596 -17.88 13.59 -1.08
N TYR A 597 -18.74 13.46 -0.06
CA TYR A 597 -20.01 12.78 -0.20
C TYR A 597 -20.96 13.61 -1.07
N SER A 598 -21.61 12.95 -2.04
CA SER A 598 -22.62 13.59 -2.90
C SER A 598 -24.03 13.35 -2.38
N SER A 599 -24.26 12.30 -1.61
CA SER A 599 -25.54 11.95 -1.01
C SER A 599 -25.34 10.91 0.10
N GLY A 600 -26.38 10.69 0.89
CA GLY A 600 -26.45 9.65 1.90
C GLY A 600 -26.66 10.19 3.30
N SER A 601 -26.77 9.27 4.26
CA SER A 601 -26.89 9.56 5.68
C SER A 601 -26.21 8.49 6.51
N ILE A 602 -25.80 8.84 7.73
CA ILE A 602 -25.20 7.94 8.69
C ILE A 602 -25.79 8.18 10.09
N ASN A 603 -25.84 7.13 10.89
CA ASN A 603 -26.22 7.29 12.31
C ASN A 603 -25.09 8.02 13.06
N ALA A 604 -25.48 9.09 13.74
CA ALA A 604 -24.63 9.80 14.70
C ALA A 604 -25.45 10.11 15.94
N SER A 605 -25.06 9.54 17.07
CA SER A 605 -25.73 9.71 18.37
C SER A 605 -27.25 9.42 18.32
N GLY A 606 -27.65 8.34 17.65
CA GLY A 606 -29.04 7.91 17.54
C GLY A 606 -29.87 8.66 16.51
N LYS A 607 -29.30 9.57 15.73
CA LYS A 607 -29.98 10.32 14.65
C LYS A 607 -29.29 10.10 13.31
N ASN A 608 -30.08 10.04 12.24
CA ASN A 608 -29.55 10.02 10.88
C ASN A 608 -29.20 11.43 10.44
N ILE A 609 -27.92 11.64 10.15
CA ILE A 609 -27.35 12.92 9.70
C ILE A 609 -26.97 12.82 8.24
N SER A 610 -27.32 13.86 7.44
CA SER A 610 -26.93 13.91 6.02
C SER A 610 -25.41 13.99 5.88
N LEU A 611 -24.88 13.22 4.94
CA LEU A 611 -23.47 13.23 4.54
C LEU A 611 -23.18 14.17 3.36
N ALA A 612 -24.20 14.69 2.67
CA ALA A 612 -24.01 15.49 1.47
C ALA A 612 -23.13 16.73 1.74
N GLY A 613 -22.04 16.87 0.98
CA GLY A 613 -21.05 17.94 1.13
C GLY A 613 -19.92 17.64 2.11
N ASN A 614 -20.05 16.66 2.99
CA ASN A 614 -18.97 16.28 3.93
C ASN A 614 -17.76 15.77 3.18
N HIS A 615 -16.57 15.96 3.76
CA HIS A 615 -15.34 15.32 3.30
C HIS A 615 -15.47 13.79 3.42
N LEU A 616 -14.90 13.08 2.46
CA LEU A 616 -14.65 11.65 2.63
C LEU A 616 -13.67 11.46 3.79
N GLU A 617 -13.91 10.44 4.60
CA GLU A 617 -13.08 10.13 5.76
C GLU A 617 -11.65 9.75 5.35
N ASN A 618 -10.69 10.21 6.13
CA ASN A 618 -9.26 9.93 5.98
C ASN A 618 -8.62 10.47 4.67
N VAL A 619 -9.28 11.42 4.01
CA VAL A 619 -8.83 12.03 2.75
C VAL A 619 -8.33 13.44 2.99
N PRO A 620 -7.00 13.66 3.02
CA PRO A 620 -6.45 15.02 3.02
C PRO A 620 -6.62 15.68 1.65
N ASP A 621 -6.93 16.98 1.63
CA ASP A 621 -7.05 17.72 0.37
C ASP A 621 -5.70 17.88 -0.34
N TRP A 622 -4.60 18.02 0.42
CA TRP A 622 -3.25 18.20 -0.11
C TRP A 622 -2.27 17.20 0.47
N ILE A 623 -1.48 16.60 -0.41
CA ILE A 623 -0.29 15.82 -0.08
C ILE A 623 0.85 16.35 -0.93
N ASN A 624 1.92 16.78 -0.28
CA ASN A 624 3.15 17.20 -0.96
C ASN A 624 4.37 16.48 -0.38
N ARG A 625 5.24 16.01 -1.24
CA ARG A 625 6.56 15.49 -0.87
C ARG A 625 7.59 16.06 -1.83
N SER A 626 8.59 16.71 -1.26
CA SER A 626 9.70 17.32 -1.99
C SER A 626 11.00 16.79 -1.44
N GLY A 627 11.98 16.56 -2.28
CA GLY A 627 13.29 16.11 -1.84
C GLY A 627 14.41 16.69 -2.66
N LEU A 628 15.49 17.03 -1.96
CA LEU A 628 16.76 17.46 -2.52
C LEU A 628 17.80 16.37 -2.31
N THR A 629 18.31 15.79 -3.39
CA THR A 629 19.31 14.73 -3.33
C THR A 629 20.61 15.23 -3.94
N PHE A 630 21.68 15.23 -3.16
CA PHE A 630 23.06 15.43 -3.61
C PHE A 630 23.70 14.07 -3.91
N LEU A 631 24.35 13.96 -5.07
CA LEU A 631 25.06 12.77 -5.55
C LEU A 631 26.46 13.21 -5.99
N SER A 632 27.51 12.59 -5.45
CA SER A 632 28.88 12.85 -5.87
C SER A 632 29.75 11.60 -5.64
N GLY A 633 30.10 10.91 -6.74
CA GLY A 633 30.83 9.66 -6.67
C GLY A 633 30.19 8.65 -5.71
N PRO A 634 30.88 8.27 -4.62
CA PRO A 634 30.37 7.30 -3.67
C PRO A 634 29.36 7.87 -2.64
N VAL A 635 29.15 9.19 -2.64
CA VAL A 635 28.32 9.88 -1.64
C VAL A 635 26.93 10.15 -2.18
N SER A 636 25.91 9.88 -1.39
CA SER A 636 24.56 10.39 -1.62
C SER A 636 23.96 10.94 -0.31
N SER A 637 23.26 12.07 -0.42
CA SER A 637 22.57 12.70 0.70
C SER A 637 21.22 13.23 0.22
N THR A 638 20.14 12.84 0.90
CA THR A 638 18.76 13.27 0.56
C THR A 638 18.12 13.95 1.74
N LEU A 639 17.64 15.16 1.55
CA LEU A 639 16.75 15.84 2.48
C LEU A 639 15.35 15.80 1.89
N GLN A 640 14.38 15.28 2.64
CA GLN A 640 13.00 15.11 2.18
C GLN A 640 12.03 15.83 3.10
N PHE A 641 11.20 16.69 2.54
CA PHE A 641 10.07 17.34 3.18
C PHE A 641 8.77 16.63 2.78
N SER A 642 7.91 16.37 3.76
CA SER A 642 6.59 15.78 3.56
C SER A 642 5.54 16.65 4.25
N TYR A 643 4.47 17.02 3.53
CA TYR A 643 3.31 17.74 4.05
C TYR A 643 2.04 16.98 3.72
N THR A 644 1.16 16.86 4.70
CA THR A 644 -0.20 16.32 4.54
C THR A 644 -1.17 17.28 5.20
N SER A 645 -2.20 17.73 4.49
CA SER A 645 -3.21 18.62 5.03
C SER A 645 -4.14 17.92 6.01
N LYS A 646 -4.98 18.68 6.70
CA LYS A 646 -6.01 18.13 7.60
C LYS A 646 -6.95 17.16 6.89
N SER A 647 -7.47 16.20 7.64
CA SER A 647 -8.56 15.30 7.24
C SER A 647 -9.51 15.04 8.41
N PHE A 648 -10.57 14.28 8.18
CA PHE A 648 -11.50 13.83 9.21
C PHE A 648 -11.49 12.32 9.28
N SER A 649 -11.56 11.76 10.48
CA SER A 649 -11.49 10.31 10.68
C SER A 649 -12.83 9.59 10.48
N ASP A 650 -13.92 10.33 10.35
CA ASP A 650 -15.27 9.80 10.19
C ASP A 650 -16.07 10.59 9.16
N ALA A 651 -17.08 9.95 8.57
CA ALA A 651 -17.93 10.51 7.53
C ALA A 651 -18.77 11.73 7.98
N ASN A 652 -19.01 11.85 9.29
CA ASN A 652 -19.75 12.98 9.86
C ASN A 652 -18.89 14.26 9.95
N ASN A 653 -17.59 14.16 9.66
CA ASN A 653 -16.60 15.22 9.82
C ASN A 653 -16.54 15.80 11.24
N THR A 654 -16.63 14.93 12.22
CA THR A 654 -16.49 15.29 13.64
C THR A 654 -15.19 16.06 13.85
N VAL A 655 -15.25 17.17 14.55
CA VAL A 655 -14.06 18.00 14.86
C VAL A 655 -13.35 17.48 16.10
N TYR A 656 -14.12 17.15 17.13
CA TYR A 656 -13.62 16.74 18.45
C TYR A 656 -14.48 15.64 19.05
N ASN A 657 -13.81 14.70 19.72
CA ASN A 657 -14.45 13.68 20.54
C ASN A 657 -13.61 13.48 21.81
N ALA A 658 -14.27 13.43 22.96
CA ALA A 658 -13.60 13.34 24.27
C ALA A 658 -12.68 12.12 24.43
N THR A 659 -12.96 11.03 23.75
CA THR A 659 -12.09 9.82 23.73
C THR A 659 -10.97 9.89 22.70
N GLY A 660 -10.94 10.89 21.82
CA GLY A 660 -9.99 10.97 20.72
C GLY A 660 -10.20 9.96 19.61
N ALA A 661 -11.23 9.08 19.72
CA ALA A 661 -11.47 7.98 18.79
C ALA A 661 -11.89 8.45 17.39
N THR A 662 -12.67 9.53 17.34
CA THR A 662 -13.06 10.23 16.12
C THR A 662 -12.71 11.71 16.23
N GLY A 663 -12.59 12.41 15.10
CA GLY A 663 -12.31 13.83 15.08
C GLY A 663 -11.42 14.25 13.92
N LYS A 664 -11.10 15.52 13.88
CA LYS A 664 -10.17 16.10 12.91
C LYS A 664 -8.75 15.55 13.14
N VAL A 665 -8.10 15.14 12.08
CA VAL A 665 -6.66 14.89 12.02
C VAL A 665 -6.01 16.18 11.52
N PRO A 666 -5.20 16.89 12.33
CA PRO A 666 -4.54 18.12 11.92
C PRO A 666 -3.60 17.91 10.74
N GLY A 667 -3.36 18.94 9.95
CA GLY A 667 -2.28 18.93 8.96
C GLY A 667 -0.91 18.88 9.66
N TYR A 668 0.04 18.19 9.06
CA TYR A 668 1.38 18.03 9.60
C TYR A 668 2.45 18.10 8.51
N HIS A 669 3.68 18.38 8.92
CA HIS A 669 4.85 18.35 8.06
C HIS A 669 6.01 17.67 8.79
N ILE A 670 6.83 16.96 8.02
CA ILE A 670 7.95 16.17 8.51
C ILE A 670 9.15 16.42 7.60
N LEU A 671 10.32 16.55 8.19
CA LEU A 671 11.60 16.66 7.50
C LEU A 671 12.46 15.45 7.87
N ASP A 672 12.94 14.72 6.85
CA ASP A 672 13.76 13.52 7.00
C ASP A 672 15.08 13.72 6.26
N TRP A 673 16.13 13.08 6.74
CA TRP A 673 17.43 13.04 6.09
C TRP A 673 17.96 11.62 6.00
N ALA A 674 18.50 11.29 4.83
CA ALA A 674 19.17 10.03 4.57
C ALA A 674 20.52 10.28 3.89
N PHE A 675 21.54 9.60 4.35
CA PHE A 675 22.91 9.67 3.84
C PHE A 675 23.42 8.27 3.54
N SER A 676 24.18 8.10 2.46
CA SER A 676 24.88 6.87 2.14
C SER A 676 26.26 7.17 1.58
N TYR A 677 27.24 6.42 2.04
CA TYR A 677 28.63 6.46 1.54
C TYR A 677 29.07 5.05 1.18
N SER A 678 29.43 4.85 -0.10
CA SER A 678 29.96 3.57 -0.61
C SER A 678 31.46 3.63 -0.73
N PHE A 679 32.18 2.61 -0.27
CA PHE A 679 33.64 2.55 -0.31
C PHE A 679 34.13 1.14 -0.63
N LEU A 680 35.36 1.02 -1.11
CA LEU A 680 35.98 -0.25 -1.52
C LEU A 680 35.07 -1.13 -2.41
N ARG A 681 34.23 -0.50 -3.23
CA ARG A 681 33.25 -1.10 -4.18
C ARG A 681 32.12 -1.92 -3.53
N ASN A 682 32.36 -2.60 -2.42
CA ASN A 682 31.48 -3.60 -1.82
C ASN A 682 30.85 -3.16 -0.51
N TYR A 683 31.32 -2.08 0.10
CA TYR A 683 30.89 -1.64 1.43
C TYR A 683 30.13 -0.34 1.35
N HIS A 684 29.16 -0.17 2.22
CA HIS A 684 28.45 1.10 2.37
C HIS A 684 28.08 1.38 3.83
N ILE A 685 27.99 2.65 4.16
CA ILE A 685 27.47 3.15 5.42
C ILE A 685 26.23 3.98 5.10
N ASN A 686 25.16 3.75 5.85
CA ASN A 686 23.92 4.51 5.76
C ASN A 686 23.67 5.20 7.10
N ALA A 687 23.37 6.51 7.08
CA ALA A 687 22.96 7.25 8.28
C ALA A 687 21.62 7.94 7.98
N ASN A 688 20.70 7.90 8.92
CA ASN A 688 19.38 8.46 8.74
C ASN A 688 18.92 9.25 9.97
N ILE A 689 18.17 10.32 9.73
CA ILE A 689 17.45 11.06 10.75
C ILE A 689 16.00 11.18 10.29
N ASN A 690 15.09 10.50 10.96
CA ASN A 690 13.67 10.66 10.71
C ASN A 690 13.13 11.80 11.60
N ASN A 691 12.21 12.60 11.06
CA ASN A 691 11.57 13.71 11.76
C ASN A 691 12.59 14.66 12.44
N ILE A 692 13.48 15.26 11.64
CA ILE A 692 14.56 16.15 12.12
C ILE A 692 14.04 17.24 13.06
N ALA A 693 12.90 17.84 12.70
CA ALA A 693 12.28 18.93 13.48
C ALA A 693 11.64 18.46 14.78
N ASN A 694 11.62 17.15 15.04
CA ASN A 694 10.89 16.53 16.16
C ASN A 694 9.43 16.98 16.21
N ALA A 695 8.79 17.09 15.04
CA ALA A 695 7.41 17.53 14.92
C ALA A 695 6.48 16.54 15.66
N LYS A 696 5.53 17.12 16.40
CA LYS A 696 4.49 16.37 17.11
C LYS A 696 3.30 16.22 16.17
N TYR A 697 2.98 15.00 15.77
CA TYR A 697 1.94 14.72 14.78
C TYR A 697 1.28 13.36 15.00
N PHE A 698 0.17 13.15 14.30
CA PHE A 698 -0.43 11.84 14.11
C PHE A 698 -1.09 11.76 12.72
N THR A 699 -1.17 10.55 12.19
CA THR A 699 -1.70 10.32 10.84
C THR A 699 -3.14 9.84 10.86
N ARG A 700 -3.65 9.39 12.01
CA ARG A 700 -4.99 8.82 12.13
C ARG A 700 -5.54 8.82 13.54
N ARG A 701 -6.86 8.73 13.62
CA ARG A 701 -7.65 8.33 14.80
C ARG A 701 -8.35 7.02 14.51
N ILE A 702 -8.58 6.21 15.51
CA ILE A 702 -9.28 4.94 15.38
C ILE A 702 -10.28 4.76 16.49
N ASN A 703 -11.38 4.06 16.19
CA ASN A 703 -12.46 3.77 17.13
C ASN A 703 -12.39 2.36 17.72
N MET A 704 -11.52 1.51 17.18
CA MET A 704 -11.28 0.14 17.62
C MET A 704 -9.79 -0.14 17.83
N TYR A 705 -9.41 -1.40 17.76
CA TYR A 705 -8.02 -1.86 17.84
C TYR A 705 -7.13 -1.25 16.71
N PRO A 706 -5.93 -0.82 17.02
CA PRO A 706 -5.15 -0.86 18.28
C PRO A 706 -5.44 0.30 19.25
N GLY A 707 -6.55 1.02 19.10
CA GLY A 707 -7.01 2.10 19.96
C GLY A 707 -8.04 1.66 20.99
N PRO A 708 -9.11 2.44 21.19
CA PRO A 708 -9.48 3.68 20.47
C PRO A 708 -8.55 4.87 20.77
N GLY A 709 -8.63 5.91 19.93
CA GLY A 709 -7.96 7.18 20.15
C GLY A 709 -6.98 7.60 19.05
N ILE A 710 -6.17 8.60 19.35
CA ILE A 710 -5.09 9.11 18.50
C ILE A 710 -3.92 8.13 18.54
N LEU A 711 -3.38 7.78 17.38
CA LEU A 711 -2.11 7.06 17.27
C LEU A 711 -1.01 8.07 16.90
N PRO A 712 -0.16 8.46 17.87
CA PRO A 712 0.94 9.39 17.61
C PRO A 712 1.94 8.84 16.59
N GLY A 713 2.41 9.69 15.69
CA GLY A 713 3.59 9.43 14.89
C GLY A 713 4.86 9.59 15.72
N ASP A 714 5.92 8.89 15.35
CA ASP A 714 7.17 8.89 16.09
C ASP A 714 7.87 10.26 16.00
N GLY A 715 8.50 10.68 17.09
CA GLY A 715 9.38 11.82 17.15
C GLY A 715 10.70 11.57 16.41
N ARG A 716 11.70 12.45 16.66
CA ARG A 716 13.01 12.32 16.02
C ARG A 716 13.69 11.01 16.40
N SER A 717 14.22 10.32 15.38
CA SER A 717 15.00 9.09 15.54
C SER A 717 16.22 9.08 14.61
N PHE A 718 17.26 8.39 15.04
CA PHE A 718 18.53 8.24 14.33
C PHE A 718 18.77 6.77 14.04
N SER A 719 19.41 6.47 12.91
CA SER A 719 19.93 5.14 12.64
C SER A 719 21.24 5.20 11.85
N LEU A 720 22.13 4.24 12.12
CA LEU A 720 23.38 4.03 11.43
C LEU A 720 23.49 2.58 11.01
N GLY A 721 23.73 2.37 9.73
CA GLY A 721 23.87 1.05 9.13
C GLY A 721 25.22 0.87 8.46
N PHE A 722 25.71 -0.37 8.49
CA PHE A 722 26.84 -0.83 7.73
C PHE A 722 26.42 -2.00 6.85
N GLY A 723 26.79 -1.97 5.59
CA GLY A 723 26.45 -3.00 4.64
C GLY A 723 27.62 -3.46 3.78
N ILE A 724 27.53 -4.72 3.32
CA ILE A 724 28.45 -5.36 2.40
C ILE A 724 27.64 -6.01 1.27
N LYS A 725 28.14 -5.92 0.03
CA LYS A 725 27.57 -6.58 -1.14
C LYS A 725 28.69 -7.13 -2.02
N ILE A 726 28.82 -8.47 -2.08
CA ILE A 726 29.87 -9.21 -2.78
C ILE A 726 29.27 -9.99 -3.95
#